data_5a57a40bd69ea960b2b279b151766ae7
#
_entry.id   5a57a40bd69ea960b2b279b151766ae7
#
_cell.length_a   1.000
_cell.length_b   1.000
_cell.length_c   1.000
_cell.angle_alpha   90.00
_cell.angle_beta   90.00
_cell.angle_gamma   90.00
#
_symmetry.space_group_name_H-M   'P 1'
#
loop_
_entity.id
_entity.type
_entity.pdbx_description
1 polymer ?
#
loop_
_entity_poly.entity_id
_entity_poly.type
_entity_poly.pdbx_seq_one_letter_code
_entity_poly.pdbx_strand_id
1 'polypeptide(L)'
;MKRILSKISKIWFPALVVGIVAVQSFASDYSRSADMWGRFWSRPEPVTDTVIYHNNIYTKFRSEYDRVMADSLSDFLLEDSAEVFITARDTMKVPDSLRLTDPFRYKYYVAIKDSLTHVIVRDSLKKAGDSLDWPRLDSLYRLDSIETAIRKFNAWYASLDKAARKKYDFEQKMKVRQHKIDSLLSAKDSLIAIKDSIRENTPRILETFAVPDSMFYKRILTWKKDEYFNDLKLKDLDTSYNYWYNDYPFFRENVNVSYLGTIGSAVQPYDFKKRIGKEGVSFYAPYESYTYSPYTLPMYNTKTPYTELAYWGTLFANAEREEDELHIMTTQNIFPSLNFTLEYDRFGSNGMLENEKTDNRTFVASTNYMGRRYLMHAGYIYNKMSRGENGGIIDNFWIRDTTVGSREIDVRMKDASTLIKKNTIFLDQTYRIPFTFIRNMQERKVLKRENMYRDSVLATGDSLAIMKMEELLAEKQEMRDEKAAADTLDTDITTAFIGHTSEYSVYRKIYKDKIGANDTDAKELYHNKFYLNPNATSDSLRVMKFENKVFLKLQPWASDAIVSSINVGIGDKLLNYYMFTPDSYLKTKGGNTVWNSAYIYGGAKGQFRNYFHWDADANYTFLGKEINDLKVNANIGFNLYPFRRHRKSPMSFNAHFGTSLDEPEYYQQHYYSNHYKWDNNFKKISRTEISGAITVPHWKLGIDAGWTLMKNHVYYNGEAMAAQSESAVSVLNIGLYKNFKLWGLHFDNRLLFQVSSDEDVIPVPMLAVNSRWYWQFNVVKNVMQMQLGANVTYTTKWYEPGYSPALGMFYNQKEEKYGNCPYIDAFVNIQWKRACIFVKFVNVGMGWPMDKADYFSAHGYIRPQRAIKFGIFWPFYMQPSKNKAVSASGSLGGGSSSSSGGSSEGGMMSGFGGSGRSGGLSRGGGFGGSF
;
A
#
# COMPACT_ATOMS: atom_id res chain seq x y z
N MET A 1 28.13 -29.87 -11.19
CA MET A 1 27.11 -29.79 -10.12
C MET A 1 27.68 -29.82 -8.70
N LYS A 2 28.44 -30.87 -8.28
CA LYS A 2 29.10 -30.89 -6.92
C LYS A 2 30.05 -29.71 -6.65
N ARG A 3 30.83 -29.23 -7.64
CA ARG A 3 31.74 -28.07 -7.48
C ARG A 3 30.99 -26.70 -7.44
N ILE A 4 29.82 -26.59 -8.07
CA ILE A 4 28.99 -25.38 -8.01
C ILE A 4 28.22 -25.32 -6.70
N LEU A 5 27.71 -26.44 -6.24
CA LEU A 5 27.05 -26.55 -4.92
C LEU A 5 28.02 -26.29 -3.77
N SER A 6 29.31 -26.71 -3.90
CA SER A 6 30.32 -26.42 -2.86
C SER A 6 30.77 -24.93 -2.84
N LYS A 7 30.67 -24.23 -3.95
CA LYS A 7 30.93 -22.78 -4.00
C LYS A 7 29.70 -21.97 -3.50
N ILE A 8 28.51 -22.42 -3.83
CA ILE A 8 27.25 -21.85 -3.32
C ILE A 8 27.13 -22.02 -1.81
N SER A 9 27.51 -23.21 -1.26
CA SER A 9 27.50 -23.44 0.17
C SER A 9 28.48 -22.56 0.95
N LYS A 10 29.60 -22.16 0.32
CA LYS A 10 30.59 -21.24 0.95
C LYS A 10 30.15 -19.80 0.99
N ILE A 11 29.22 -19.38 0.12
CA ILE A 11 28.67 -18.00 0.09
C ILE A 11 27.39 -17.90 0.92
N TRP A 12 26.57 -18.96 0.93
CA TRP A 12 25.28 -18.98 1.64
C TRP A 12 25.38 -19.36 3.12
N PHE A 13 26.38 -20.15 3.48
CA PHE A 13 26.56 -20.56 4.87
C PHE A 13 26.85 -19.37 5.82
N PRO A 14 27.66 -18.37 5.46
CA PRO A 14 27.78 -17.16 6.26
C PRO A 14 26.50 -16.31 6.32
N ALA A 15 25.75 -16.21 5.20
CA ALA A 15 24.51 -15.44 5.17
C ALA A 15 23.39 -16.13 5.98
N LEU A 16 23.33 -17.45 5.95
CA LEU A 16 22.42 -18.25 6.77
C LEU A 16 22.81 -18.21 8.26
N VAL A 17 24.09 -18.23 8.56
CA VAL A 17 24.62 -18.12 9.94
C VAL A 17 24.37 -16.70 10.49
N VAL A 18 24.52 -15.65 9.67
CA VAL A 18 24.15 -14.29 10.07
C VAL A 18 22.64 -14.17 10.27
N GLY A 19 21.83 -14.82 9.45
CA GLY A 19 20.38 -14.91 9.65
C GLY A 19 20.00 -15.68 10.93
N ILE A 20 20.68 -16.80 11.22
CA ILE A 20 20.45 -17.62 12.43
C ILE A 20 20.97 -16.92 13.69
N VAL A 21 22.13 -16.25 13.62
CA VAL A 21 22.67 -15.45 14.74
C VAL A 21 21.78 -14.25 15.02
N ALA A 22 21.21 -13.62 13.98
CA ALA A 22 20.19 -12.59 14.15
C ALA A 22 18.95 -13.14 14.86
N VAL A 23 18.48 -14.34 14.50
CA VAL A 23 17.34 -15.00 15.16
C VAL A 23 17.68 -15.40 16.60
N GLN A 24 18.91 -15.85 16.91
CA GLN A 24 19.33 -16.17 18.29
C GLN A 24 19.55 -14.94 19.18
N SER A 25 20.04 -13.82 18.62
CA SER A 25 20.10 -12.56 19.37
C SER A 25 18.70 -12.00 19.64
N PHE A 26 17.72 -12.27 18.77
CA PHE A 26 16.32 -11.95 19.02
C PHE A 26 15.67 -12.83 20.10
N ALA A 27 16.08 -14.08 20.25
CA ALA A 27 15.57 -14.97 21.29
C ALA A 27 16.04 -14.59 22.70
N SER A 28 17.23 -13.97 22.86
CA SER A 28 17.73 -13.50 24.16
C SER A 28 17.04 -12.20 24.62
N ASP A 29 16.59 -11.36 23.71
CA ASP A 29 15.77 -10.19 24.05
C ASP A 29 14.28 -10.55 24.33
N TYR A 30 13.87 -11.76 23.91
CA TYR A 30 12.49 -12.22 24.08
C TYR A 30 12.13 -12.46 25.55
N SER A 31 13.07 -12.90 26.40
CA SER A 31 12.83 -13.09 27.84
C SER A 31 12.64 -11.77 28.60
N ARG A 32 13.19 -10.66 28.10
CA ARG A 32 12.98 -9.32 28.67
C ARG A 32 11.72 -8.62 28.13
N SER A 33 11.23 -9.05 26.96
CA SER A 33 10.02 -8.45 26.37
C SER A 33 8.72 -9.07 26.90
N ALA A 34 8.77 -10.30 27.42
CA ALA A 34 7.58 -10.96 28.00
C ALA A 34 7.03 -10.21 29.23
N ASP A 35 7.91 -9.65 30.07
CA ASP A 35 7.51 -8.81 31.21
C ASP A 35 6.95 -7.44 30.76
N MET A 36 7.35 -6.95 29.61
CA MET A 36 6.84 -5.70 29.05
C MET A 36 5.45 -5.89 28.41
N TRP A 37 5.17 -7.09 27.88
CA TRP A 37 3.86 -7.41 27.28
C TRP A 37 2.76 -7.63 28.32
N GLY A 38 3.10 -8.12 29.49
CA GLY A 38 2.18 -8.20 30.64
C GLY A 38 1.68 -6.80 31.07
N ARG A 39 2.51 -5.76 30.92
CA ARG A 39 2.13 -4.37 31.19
C ARG A 39 1.44 -3.65 30.00
N PHE A 40 1.61 -4.15 28.78
CA PHE A 40 1.00 -3.55 27.60
C PHE A 40 -0.46 -3.98 27.39
N TRP A 41 -0.85 -5.12 27.98
CA TRP A 41 -2.23 -5.62 27.99
C TRP A 41 -2.97 -5.34 29.30
N SER A 42 -2.27 -4.95 30.38
CA SER A 42 -2.91 -4.23 31.44
C SER A 42 -3.28 -2.86 30.90
N ARG A 43 -4.57 -2.64 30.62
CA ARG A 43 -5.09 -1.32 30.34
C ARG A 43 -4.51 -0.38 31.40
N PRO A 44 -4.08 0.85 31.04
CA PRO A 44 -4.15 1.93 31.97
C PRO A 44 -5.61 1.91 32.43
N GLU A 45 -5.84 1.89 33.73
CA GLU A 45 -7.18 2.08 34.27
C GLU A 45 -7.82 3.22 33.50
N PRO A 46 -9.07 3.09 33.07
CA PRO A 46 -9.71 4.20 32.43
C PRO A 46 -9.61 5.33 33.45
N VAL A 47 -8.92 6.39 33.07
CA VAL A 47 -9.10 7.69 33.75
C VAL A 47 -10.56 8.01 33.47
N THR A 48 -11.40 7.68 34.43
CA THR A 48 -12.86 7.85 34.35
C THR A 48 -13.25 9.28 34.52
N ASP A 49 -12.28 10.17 34.63
CA ASP A 49 -12.55 11.59 34.59
C ASP A 49 -12.07 12.14 33.27
N THR A 50 -13.01 12.36 32.38
CA THR A 50 -12.91 13.42 31.39
C THR A 50 -12.86 14.71 32.20
N VAL A 51 -11.70 15.03 32.74
CA VAL A 51 -11.45 16.37 33.28
C VAL A 51 -11.50 17.27 32.06
N ILE A 52 -12.65 17.87 31.83
CA ILE A 52 -12.78 19.02 30.95
C ILE A 52 -11.88 20.08 31.60
N TYR A 53 -10.68 20.23 31.05
CA TYR A 53 -9.79 21.31 31.42
C TYR A 53 -10.43 22.62 30.99
N HIS A 54 -11.33 23.12 31.81
CA HIS A 54 -11.54 24.55 31.83
C HIS A 54 -10.27 25.13 32.45
N ASN A 55 -9.62 26.05 31.76
CA ASN A 55 -8.47 26.86 32.19
C ASN A 55 -8.78 27.75 33.43
N ASN A 56 -9.58 27.27 34.33
CA ASN A 56 -9.99 27.97 35.54
C ASN A 56 -9.30 27.32 36.73
N ILE A 57 -8.37 28.04 37.32
CA ILE A 57 -7.69 27.71 38.57
C ILE A 57 -8.66 27.18 39.65
N TYR A 58 -9.90 27.61 39.63
CA TYR A 58 -10.96 27.17 40.53
C TYR A 58 -11.33 25.68 40.41
N THR A 59 -11.35 25.09 39.23
CA THR A 59 -11.68 23.67 39.09
C THR A 59 -10.59 22.76 39.63
N LYS A 60 -9.33 23.18 39.53
CA LYS A 60 -8.19 22.42 40.07
C LYS A 60 -8.20 22.46 41.60
N PHE A 61 -8.54 23.59 42.16
CA PHE A 61 -8.67 23.74 43.60
C PHE A 61 -9.86 22.96 44.18
N ARG A 62 -10.95 22.85 43.44
CA ARG A 62 -12.11 22.07 43.88
C ARG A 62 -11.82 20.57 43.90
N SER A 63 -11.12 20.04 42.88
CA SER A 63 -10.75 18.62 42.84
C SER A 63 -9.71 18.22 43.89
N GLU A 64 -8.79 19.13 44.25
CA GLU A 64 -7.81 18.92 45.32
C GLU A 64 -8.45 19.08 46.70
N TYR A 65 -9.43 19.95 46.82
CA TYR A 65 -10.30 20.08 48.01
C TYR A 65 -11.15 18.82 48.23
N ASP A 66 -11.84 18.36 47.20
CA ASP A 66 -12.65 17.13 47.24
C ASP A 66 -11.79 15.89 47.58
N ARG A 67 -10.53 15.84 47.11
CA ARG A 67 -9.58 14.78 47.42
C ARG A 67 -9.09 14.85 48.89
N VAL A 68 -8.70 16.04 49.35
CA VAL A 68 -8.25 16.22 50.72
C VAL A 68 -9.40 15.98 51.70
N MET A 69 -10.63 16.36 51.33
CA MET A 69 -11.82 16.09 52.14
C MET A 69 -12.24 14.63 52.14
N ALA A 70 -12.09 13.93 50.98
CA ALA A 70 -12.36 12.49 50.89
C ALA A 70 -11.36 11.67 51.71
N ASP A 71 -10.06 12.01 51.65
CA ASP A 71 -9.01 11.32 52.42
C ASP A 71 -9.09 11.60 53.94
N SER A 72 -9.60 12.79 54.33
CA SER A 72 -9.65 13.20 55.74
C SER A 72 -10.99 12.96 56.42
N LEU A 73 -12.07 12.75 55.65
CA LEU A 73 -13.47 12.74 56.16
C LEU A 73 -14.28 11.57 55.59
N SER A 74 -13.67 10.59 54.96
CA SER A 74 -14.39 9.45 54.33
C SER A 74 -15.29 8.70 55.35
N ASP A 75 -14.91 8.65 56.62
CA ASP A 75 -15.69 7.98 57.64
C ASP A 75 -16.76 8.89 58.29
N PHE A 76 -16.69 10.21 58.10
CA PHE A 76 -17.60 11.20 58.71
C PHE A 76 -18.69 11.71 57.77
N LEU A 77 -18.55 11.51 56.47
CA LEU A 77 -19.52 11.98 55.46
C LEU A 77 -20.82 11.15 55.42
N LEU A 78 -20.92 10.09 56.22
CA LEU A 78 -22.10 9.23 56.29
C LEU A 78 -23.13 9.65 57.34
N GLU A 79 -22.81 10.64 58.20
CA GLU A 79 -23.75 11.19 59.17
C GLU A 79 -24.15 12.62 58.84
N ASP A 80 -25.40 12.80 58.48
CA ASP A 80 -26.06 14.03 58.01
C ASP A 80 -26.27 15.07 59.10
N SER A 81 -25.28 15.45 59.92
CA SER A 81 -25.43 16.45 60.95
C SER A 81 -24.54 17.69 60.81
N ALA A 82 -25.11 18.85 60.87
CA ALA A 82 -24.43 20.15 60.82
C ALA A 82 -23.29 20.29 61.86
N GLU A 83 -23.34 19.55 62.97
CA GLU A 83 -22.29 19.51 63.97
C GLU A 83 -20.97 18.96 63.52
N VAL A 84 -20.98 17.98 62.62
CA VAL A 84 -19.76 17.36 62.05
C VAL A 84 -18.96 18.38 61.20
N PHE A 85 -19.63 19.21 60.43
CA PHE A 85 -18.99 20.31 59.68
C PHE A 85 -18.39 21.40 60.59
N ILE A 86 -18.99 21.71 61.68
CA ILE A 86 -18.49 22.69 62.68
C ILE A 86 -17.21 22.13 63.31
N THR A 87 -17.21 20.88 63.70
CA THR A 87 -16.04 20.20 64.27
C THR A 87 -14.86 20.11 63.29
N ALA A 88 -15.12 19.79 62.05
CA ALA A 88 -14.10 19.74 61.01
C ALA A 88 -13.48 21.14 60.76
N ARG A 89 -14.28 22.19 60.79
CA ARG A 89 -13.77 23.56 60.65
C ARG A 89 -12.85 23.96 61.82
N ASP A 90 -13.18 23.62 63.03
CA ASP A 90 -12.41 23.97 64.22
C ASP A 90 -11.12 23.14 64.36
N THR A 91 -11.09 21.96 63.77
CA THR A 91 -9.90 21.12 63.76
C THR A 91 -8.93 21.48 62.61
N MET A 92 -9.39 22.23 61.61
CA MET A 92 -8.58 22.64 60.47
C MET A 92 -7.65 23.80 60.84
N LYS A 93 -6.52 23.50 61.44
CA LYS A 93 -5.48 24.49 61.78
C LYS A 93 -4.61 24.72 60.53
N VAL A 94 -4.69 25.95 60.03
CA VAL A 94 -3.73 26.37 58.95
C VAL A 94 -2.48 26.87 59.64
N PRO A 95 -1.31 26.24 59.50
CA PRO A 95 -0.09 26.66 60.17
C PRO A 95 0.36 28.04 59.69
N ASP A 96 0.61 28.97 60.61
CA ASP A 96 1.13 30.28 60.26
C ASP A 96 2.49 30.24 59.57
N SER A 97 3.26 29.18 59.77
CA SER A 97 4.50 28.94 59.04
C SER A 97 4.34 28.82 57.53
N LEU A 98 3.21 28.28 57.06
CA LEU A 98 2.85 28.22 55.65
C LEU A 98 2.71 29.62 55.01
N ARG A 99 2.34 30.61 55.81
CA ARG A 99 2.23 32.00 55.35
C ARG A 99 3.55 32.54 54.82
N LEU A 100 4.67 32.10 55.40
CA LEU A 100 6.03 32.55 55.06
C LEU A 100 6.69 31.62 54.00
N THR A 101 6.43 30.33 54.08
CA THR A 101 7.07 29.33 53.20
C THR A 101 6.31 29.14 51.90
N ASP A 102 4.97 29.15 51.93
CA ASP A 102 4.13 29.04 50.74
C ASP A 102 2.86 29.90 50.90
N PRO A 103 2.93 31.22 50.58
CA PRO A 103 1.82 32.15 50.76
C PRO A 103 0.60 31.79 49.92
N PHE A 104 0.79 31.02 48.83
CA PHE A 104 -0.31 30.61 47.98
C PHE A 104 -1.10 29.47 48.62
N ARG A 105 -0.43 28.49 49.20
CA ARG A 105 -1.02 27.36 49.91
C ARG A 105 -1.73 27.83 51.20
N TYR A 106 -1.13 28.80 51.90
CA TYR A 106 -1.76 29.43 53.04
C TYR A 106 -3.09 30.10 52.66
N LYS A 107 -3.12 30.93 51.62
CA LYS A 107 -4.34 31.56 51.10
C LYS A 107 -5.41 30.56 50.68
N TYR A 108 -4.99 29.47 50.09
CA TYR A 108 -5.88 28.39 49.66
C TYR A 108 -6.56 27.72 50.85
N TYR A 109 -5.82 27.36 51.88
CA TYR A 109 -6.39 26.77 53.10
C TYR A 109 -7.30 27.74 53.87
N VAL A 110 -6.96 29.05 53.91
CA VAL A 110 -7.82 30.07 54.49
C VAL A 110 -9.14 30.22 53.71
N ALA A 111 -9.06 30.23 52.39
CA ALA A 111 -10.25 30.31 51.53
C ALA A 111 -11.16 29.07 51.64
N ILE A 112 -10.59 27.89 51.84
CA ILE A 112 -11.34 26.66 52.12
C ILE A 112 -12.08 26.79 53.48
N LYS A 113 -11.39 27.25 54.52
CA LYS A 113 -11.98 27.44 55.84
C LYS A 113 -13.13 28.47 55.81
N ASP A 114 -12.96 29.56 55.08
CA ASP A 114 -14.02 30.61 54.93
C ASP A 114 -15.18 30.07 54.07
N SER A 115 -14.93 29.26 53.04
CA SER A 115 -15.97 28.62 52.23
C SER A 115 -16.81 27.62 53.01
N LEU A 116 -16.17 26.81 53.86
CA LEU A 116 -16.87 25.88 54.76
C LEU A 116 -17.80 26.63 55.73
N THR A 117 -17.34 27.74 56.28
CA THR A 117 -18.16 28.61 57.16
C THR A 117 -19.39 29.13 56.43
N HIS A 118 -19.24 29.60 55.20
CA HIS A 118 -20.33 30.05 54.34
C HIS A 118 -21.34 28.92 54.02
N VAL A 119 -20.88 27.73 53.71
CA VAL A 119 -21.76 26.56 53.46
C VAL A 119 -22.57 26.22 54.72
N ILE A 120 -21.97 26.23 55.92
CA ILE A 120 -22.65 25.93 57.16
C ILE A 120 -23.77 26.96 57.47
N VAL A 121 -23.47 28.25 57.29
CA VAL A 121 -24.46 29.33 57.48
C VAL A 121 -25.61 29.23 56.50
N ARG A 122 -25.29 28.98 55.23
CA ARG A 122 -26.24 28.75 54.11
C ARG A 122 -27.18 27.58 54.41
N ASP A 123 -26.67 26.46 54.86
CA ASP A 123 -27.46 25.26 55.11
C ASP A 123 -28.34 25.42 56.37
N SER A 124 -27.84 26.16 57.33
CA SER A 124 -28.64 26.54 58.51
C SER A 124 -29.81 27.43 58.14
N LEU A 125 -29.63 28.43 57.28
CA LEU A 125 -30.70 29.32 56.82
C LEU A 125 -31.70 28.57 55.90
N LYS A 126 -31.23 27.68 55.05
CA LYS A 126 -32.09 26.80 54.21
C LYS A 126 -32.97 25.88 55.04
N LYS A 127 -32.47 25.36 56.18
CA LYS A 127 -33.24 24.58 57.15
C LYS A 127 -34.25 25.41 57.86
N ALA A 128 -34.02 26.72 58.05
CA ALA A 128 -34.99 27.68 58.64
C ALA A 128 -36.12 28.09 57.70
N GLY A 129 -36.09 27.70 56.41
CA GLY A 129 -37.19 27.93 55.43
C GLY A 129 -37.21 29.32 54.80
N ASP A 130 -36.10 30.06 54.82
CA ASP A 130 -36.00 31.39 54.21
C ASP A 130 -36.04 31.35 52.69
N SER A 131 -36.90 32.16 52.06
CA SER A 131 -37.07 32.30 50.61
C SER A 131 -36.05 33.27 49.99
N LEU A 132 -34.75 33.08 50.26
CA LEU A 132 -33.68 33.93 49.73
C LEU A 132 -33.15 33.46 48.37
N ASP A 133 -32.76 34.42 47.57
CA ASP A 133 -32.09 34.13 46.27
C ASP A 133 -30.64 33.68 46.54
N TRP A 134 -30.48 32.38 46.80
CA TRP A 134 -29.22 31.76 47.18
C TRP A 134 -28.13 31.88 46.12
N PRO A 135 -28.38 31.76 44.81
CA PRO A 135 -27.35 31.95 43.79
C PRO A 135 -26.76 33.36 43.79
N ARG A 136 -27.58 34.35 44.06
CA ARG A 136 -27.18 35.77 44.11
C ARG A 136 -26.39 36.07 45.38
N LEU A 137 -26.80 35.50 46.51
CA LEU A 137 -26.09 35.65 47.78
C LEU A 137 -24.73 34.97 47.76
N ASP A 138 -24.61 33.79 47.14
CA ASP A 138 -23.33 33.08 46.94
C ASP A 138 -22.36 33.88 46.07
N SER A 139 -22.86 34.56 45.04
CA SER A 139 -22.02 35.40 44.15
C SER A 139 -21.59 36.69 44.89
N LEU A 140 -22.44 37.32 45.66
CA LEU A 140 -22.11 38.50 46.45
C LEU A 140 -21.10 38.19 47.55
N TYR A 141 -21.25 37.07 48.26
CA TYR A 141 -20.28 36.60 49.26
C TYR A 141 -18.87 36.38 48.65
N ARG A 142 -18.80 35.81 47.47
CA ARG A 142 -17.52 35.61 46.73
C ARG A 142 -16.89 36.96 46.36
N LEU A 143 -17.66 37.91 45.90
CA LEU A 143 -17.17 39.26 45.56
C LEU A 143 -16.65 39.98 46.79
N ASP A 144 -17.39 39.94 47.93
CA ASP A 144 -16.98 40.57 49.16
C ASP A 144 -15.72 39.96 49.77
N SER A 145 -15.58 38.63 49.69
CA SER A 145 -14.36 37.94 50.15
C SER A 145 -13.14 38.33 49.33
N ILE A 146 -13.27 38.50 48.00
CA ILE A 146 -12.21 38.95 47.11
C ILE A 146 -11.85 40.42 47.39
N GLU A 147 -12.82 41.30 47.53
CA GLU A 147 -12.56 42.71 47.87
C GLU A 147 -11.88 42.87 49.25
N THR A 148 -12.31 42.10 50.24
CA THR A 148 -11.70 42.12 51.62
C THR A 148 -10.26 41.60 51.51
N ALA A 149 -9.95 40.58 50.71
CA ALA A 149 -8.59 40.10 50.49
C ALA A 149 -7.70 41.16 49.79
N ILE A 150 -8.25 41.85 48.77
CA ILE A 150 -7.55 42.94 48.06
C ILE A 150 -7.27 44.12 49.01
N ARG A 151 -8.25 44.53 49.84
CA ARG A 151 -8.05 45.64 50.83
C ARG A 151 -6.98 45.27 51.84
N LYS A 152 -6.96 44.05 52.39
CA LYS A 152 -5.93 43.56 53.31
C LYS A 152 -4.55 43.57 52.68
N PHE A 153 -4.48 43.08 51.40
CA PHE A 153 -3.24 43.09 50.66
C PHE A 153 -2.70 44.49 50.38
N ASN A 154 -3.55 45.43 49.94
CA ASN A 154 -3.17 46.81 49.68
C ASN A 154 -2.70 47.53 50.92
N ALA A 155 -3.35 47.32 52.09
CA ALA A 155 -2.93 47.87 53.37
C ALA A 155 -1.56 47.32 53.80
N TRP A 156 -1.34 46.02 53.67
CA TRP A 156 -0.04 45.42 53.97
C TRP A 156 1.06 45.93 53.01
N TYR A 157 0.79 46.00 51.71
CA TYR A 157 1.75 46.47 50.70
C TYR A 157 2.09 47.96 50.92
N ALA A 158 1.14 48.78 51.35
CA ALA A 158 1.33 50.18 51.71
C ALA A 158 2.22 50.33 52.95
N SER A 159 2.16 49.40 53.93
CA SER A 159 2.97 49.40 55.14
C SER A 159 4.46 49.06 54.95
N LEU A 160 4.84 48.50 53.74
CA LEU A 160 6.21 48.19 53.44
C LEU A 160 7.05 49.45 53.10
N ASP A 161 8.30 49.47 53.51
CA ASP A 161 9.26 50.50 53.05
C ASP A 161 9.61 50.39 51.55
N LYS A 162 10.27 51.41 50.98
CA LYS A 162 10.54 51.46 49.54
C LYS A 162 11.47 50.33 49.07
N ALA A 163 12.41 49.86 49.90
CA ALA A 163 13.33 48.78 49.59
C ALA A 163 12.60 47.43 49.62
N ALA A 164 11.76 47.20 50.62
CA ALA A 164 10.96 46.00 50.77
C ALA A 164 9.93 45.86 49.63
N ARG A 165 9.32 46.96 49.19
CA ARG A 165 8.40 46.93 48.02
C ARG A 165 9.11 46.51 46.74
N LYS A 166 10.31 47.11 46.46
CA LYS A 166 11.10 46.70 45.29
C LYS A 166 11.52 45.25 45.36
N LYS A 167 11.91 44.73 46.51
CA LYS A 167 12.26 43.33 46.71
C LYS A 167 11.07 42.43 46.47
N TYR A 168 9.90 42.78 47.03
CA TYR A 168 8.65 42.01 46.81
C TYR A 168 8.22 41.99 45.34
N ASP A 169 8.27 43.15 44.67
CA ASP A 169 7.91 43.24 43.25
C ASP A 169 8.84 42.41 42.36
N PHE A 170 10.13 42.42 42.68
CA PHE A 170 11.14 41.58 42.00
C PHE A 170 10.86 40.10 42.25
N GLU A 171 10.59 39.69 43.50
CA GLU A 171 10.25 38.31 43.82
C GLU A 171 8.95 37.84 43.12
N GLN A 172 7.96 38.72 43.03
CA GLN A 172 6.71 38.41 42.31
C GLN A 172 6.96 38.28 40.80
N LYS A 173 7.75 39.15 40.20
CA LYS A 173 8.15 39.04 38.79
C LYS A 173 8.91 37.74 38.52
N MET A 174 9.84 37.36 39.41
CA MET A 174 10.54 36.09 39.30
C MET A 174 9.60 34.88 39.47
N LYS A 175 8.66 34.90 40.36
CA LYS A 175 7.65 33.84 40.52
C LYS A 175 6.75 33.68 39.28
N VAL A 176 6.32 34.80 38.72
CA VAL A 176 5.51 34.79 37.47
C VAL A 176 6.31 34.24 36.31
N ARG A 177 7.61 34.61 36.22
CA ARG A 177 8.54 34.09 35.21
C ARG A 177 8.74 32.58 35.38
N GLN A 178 8.98 32.14 36.64
CA GLN A 178 9.16 30.73 36.95
C GLN A 178 7.91 29.92 36.60
N HIS A 179 6.74 30.42 36.98
CA HIS A 179 5.47 29.75 36.65
C HIS A 179 5.21 29.68 35.14
N LYS A 180 5.60 30.71 34.38
CA LYS A 180 5.55 30.69 32.93
C LYS A 180 6.49 29.64 32.33
N ILE A 181 7.70 29.52 32.87
CA ILE A 181 8.67 28.50 32.48
C ILE A 181 8.13 27.10 32.80
N ASP A 182 7.63 26.88 34.02
CA ASP A 182 7.08 25.57 34.42
C ASP A 182 5.85 25.17 33.60
N SER A 183 4.99 26.14 33.25
CA SER A 183 3.86 25.92 32.34
C SER A 183 4.32 25.53 30.90
N LEU A 184 5.37 26.18 30.40
CA LEU A 184 5.95 25.85 29.10
C LEU A 184 6.64 24.47 29.10
N LEU A 185 7.32 24.13 30.20
CA LEU A 185 7.93 22.80 30.38
C LEU A 185 6.86 21.70 30.45
N SER A 186 5.78 21.90 31.22
CA SER A 186 4.69 20.91 31.28
C SER A 186 3.96 20.74 29.96
N ALA A 187 3.78 21.83 29.19
CA ALA A 187 3.24 21.74 27.81
C ALA A 187 4.20 21.00 26.87
N LYS A 188 5.51 21.20 27.03
CA LYS A 188 6.52 20.47 26.27
C LYS A 188 6.50 18.97 26.59
N ASP A 189 6.44 18.61 27.86
CA ASP A 189 6.35 17.21 28.29
C ASP A 189 5.08 16.52 27.79
N SER A 190 3.95 17.21 27.76
CA SER A 190 2.71 16.71 27.18
C SER A 190 2.83 16.48 25.68
N LEU A 191 3.49 17.39 24.95
CA LEU A 191 3.75 17.22 23.50
C LEU A 191 4.71 16.07 23.24
N ILE A 192 5.72 15.87 24.08
CA ILE A 192 6.65 14.72 23.98
C ILE A 192 5.89 13.42 24.23
N ALA A 193 5.04 13.34 25.23
CA ALA A 193 4.24 12.17 25.52
C ALA A 193 3.28 11.81 24.37
N ILE A 194 2.64 12.82 23.75
CA ILE A 194 1.82 12.62 22.54
C ILE A 194 2.66 12.10 21.37
N LYS A 195 3.86 12.66 21.15
CA LYS A 195 4.78 12.20 20.11
C LYS A 195 5.22 10.76 20.34
N ASP A 196 5.56 10.39 21.55
CA ASP A 196 5.99 9.03 21.89
C ASP A 196 4.84 8.03 21.72
N SER A 197 3.61 8.40 22.07
CA SER A 197 2.41 7.60 21.80
C SER A 197 2.15 7.42 20.30
N ILE A 198 2.37 8.46 19.48
CA ILE A 198 2.28 8.36 18.03
C ILE A 198 3.39 7.46 17.49
N ARG A 199 4.64 7.60 17.99
CA ARG A 199 5.78 6.76 17.63
C ARG A 199 5.55 5.28 17.93
N GLU A 200 4.97 4.95 19.06
CA GLU A 200 4.68 3.56 19.44
C GLU A 200 3.62 2.93 18.52
N ASN A 201 2.68 3.72 18.03
CA ASN A 201 1.58 3.25 17.17
C ASN A 201 1.88 3.32 15.68
N THR A 202 3.00 3.93 15.26
CA THR A 202 3.39 4.07 13.85
C THR A 202 4.44 3.01 13.49
N PRO A 203 4.34 2.34 12.34
CA PRO A 203 5.41 1.47 11.85
C PRO A 203 6.72 2.25 11.77
N ARG A 204 7.73 1.81 12.49
CA ARG A 204 8.95 2.58 12.77
C ARG A 204 9.77 2.96 11.54
N ILE A 205 9.65 2.20 10.45
CA ILE A 205 10.28 2.52 9.17
C ILE A 205 9.66 3.76 8.51
N LEU A 206 8.39 4.03 8.79
CA LEU A 206 7.67 5.18 8.24
C LEU A 206 8.00 6.49 8.96
N GLU A 207 8.71 6.44 10.08
CA GLU A 207 9.24 7.63 10.77
C GLU A 207 10.19 8.45 9.89
N THR A 208 10.77 7.81 8.85
CA THR A 208 11.67 8.46 7.90
C THR A 208 10.98 9.05 6.67
N PHE A 209 9.69 8.83 6.53
CA PHE A 209 8.88 9.34 5.42
C PHE A 209 7.86 10.34 5.95
N ALA A 210 7.56 11.37 5.15
CA ALA A 210 6.43 12.25 5.40
C ALA A 210 5.13 11.45 5.17
N VAL A 211 4.66 10.79 6.22
CA VAL A 211 3.39 10.07 6.19
C VAL A 211 2.28 11.11 6.38
N PRO A 212 1.32 11.23 5.45
CA PRO A 212 0.20 12.14 5.63
C PRO A 212 -0.58 11.80 6.91
N ASP A 213 -1.02 12.81 7.66
CA ASP A 213 -1.80 12.65 8.91
C ASP A 213 -2.99 11.71 8.74
N SER A 214 -3.61 11.71 7.55
CA SER A 214 -4.70 10.80 7.20
C SER A 214 -4.32 9.31 7.22
N MET A 215 -3.04 8.97 7.17
CA MET A 215 -2.54 7.60 7.21
C MET A 215 -2.35 7.07 8.63
N PHE A 216 -2.07 7.94 9.63
CA PHE A 216 -1.89 7.53 11.01
C PHE A 216 -3.13 6.88 11.64
N TYR A 217 -4.31 7.26 11.16
CA TYR A 217 -5.58 6.72 11.65
C TYR A 217 -6.05 5.48 10.90
N LYS A 218 -5.37 5.10 9.81
CA LYS A 218 -5.75 3.92 9.04
C LYS A 218 -5.42 2.64 9.82
N ARG A 219 -6.36 1.71 9.81
CA ARG A 219 -6.17 0.39 10.43
C ARG A 219 -5.25 -0.51 9.61
N ILE A 220 -5.14 -0.22 8.33
CA ILE A 220 -4.33 -0.98 7.37
C ILE A 220 -3.51 0.01 6.59
N LEU A 221 -2.21 -0.17 6.60
CA LEU A 221 -1.26 0.50 5.73
C LEU A 221 -0.83 -0.47 4.63
N THR A 222 -0.80 0.01 3.41
CA THR A 222 -0.29 -0.75 2.27
C THR A 222 0.74 0.06 1.51
N TRP A 223 1.77 -0.63 1.00
CA TRP A 223 2.79 -0.01 0.17
C TRP A 223 3.33 -1.01 -0.85
N LYS A 224 4.00 -0.48 -1.87
CA LYS A 224 4.82 -1.22 -2.81
C LYS A 224 6.24 -0.68 -2.74
N LYS A 225 7.22 -1.52 -3.01
CA LYS A 225 8.61 -1.10 -3.11
C LYS A 225 8.90 -0.56 -4.50
N ASP A 226 9.64 0.53 -4.56
CA ASP A 226 10.20 1.04 -5.81
C ASP A 226 11.50 0.31 -6.15
N GLU A 227 11.74 0.05 -7.43
CA GLU A 227 12.88 -0.74 -7.89
C GLU A 227 14.21 0.02 -7.79
N TYR A 228 14.22 1.30 -8.21
CA TYR A 228 15.46 2.08 -8.34
C TYR A 228 15.69 3.07 -7.19
N PHE A 229 14.62 3.59 -6.57
CA PHE A 229 14.74 4.51 -5.45
C PHE A 229 14.80 3.82 -4.08
N ASN A 230 14.52 2.52 -4.03
CA ASN A 230 14.40 1.76 -2.77
C ASN A 230 13.47 2.44 -1.74
N ASP A 231 12.40 3.02 -2.24
CA ASP A 231 11.37 3.71 -1.46
C ASP A 231 10.13 2.85 -1.28
N LEU A 232 9.39 3.16 -0.23
CA LEU A 232 8.06 2.60 0.00
C LEU A 232 7.02 3.57 -0.59
N LYS A 233 6.40 3.18 -1.70
CA LYS A 233 5.27 3.91 -2.29
C LYS A 233 3.99 3.50 -1.57
N LEU A 234 3.50 4.35 -0.67
CA LEU A 234 2.24 4.13 0.03
C LEU A 234 1.08 4.08 -0.98
N LYS A 235 0.21 3.11 -0.79
CA LYS A 235 -1.00 2.94 -1.58
C LYS A 235 -2.19 2.79 -0.63
N ASP A 236 -3.30 3.42 -0.95
CA ASP A 236 -4.54 3.16 -0.22
C ASP A 236 -5.09 1.79 -0.58
N LEU A 237 -5.59 1.08 0.42
CA LEU A 237 -6.35 -0.13 0.20
C LEU A 237 -7.68 0.28 -0.45
N ASP A 238 -7.94 -0.21 -1.66
CA ASP A 238 -9.20 0.03 -2.35
C ASP A 238 -10.24 -0.98 -1.86
N THR A 239 -11.05 -0.55 -0.92
CA THR A 239 -12.22 -1.29 -0.44
C THR A 239 -13.52 -0.77 -1.05
N SER A 240 -13.41 0.14 -2.03
CA SER A 240 -14.57 0.67 -2.72
C SER A 240 -15.19 -0.39 -3.62
N TYR A 241 -16.49 -0.29 -3.83
CA TYR A 241 -17.20 -1.17 -4.75
C TYR A 241 -17.17 -0.65 -6.20
N ASN A 242 -16.18 0.12 -6.56
CA ASN A 242 -15.96 0.58 -7.92
C ASN A 242 -15.71 -0.62 -8.84
N TYR A 243 -16.69 -1.36 -9.16
CA TYR A 243 -16.88 -2.43 -10.17
C TYR A 243 -15.61 -3.07 -10.77
N TRP A 244 -14.42 -2.76 -10.24
CA TRP A 244 -13.17 -3.37 -10.67
C TRP A 244 -13.17 -4.91 -10.52
N TYR A 245 -13.93 -5.42 -9.58
CA TYR A 245 -14.10 -6.86 -9.32
C TYR A 245 -15.00 -7.55 -10.32
N ASN A 246 -15.78 -6.83 -11.12
CA ASN A 246 -16.60 -7.41 -12.18
C ASN A 246 -15.93 -7.41 -13.56
N ASP A 247 -14.71 -6.87 -13.65
CA ASP A 247 -13.93 -6.82 -14.86
C ASP A 247 -12.74 -7.79 -14.77
N TYR A 248 -12.34 -8.33 -15.90
CA TYR A 248 -11.09 -9.08 -15.97
C TYR A 248 -9.90 -8.24 -15.51
N PRO A 249 -8.88 -8.80 -14.85
CA PRO A 249 -7.78 -8.05 -14.26
C PRO A 249 -7.09 -7.09 -15.24
N PHE A 250 -6.95 -7.50 -16.49
CA PHE A 250 -6.30 -6.71 -17.51
C PHE A 250 -7.12 -5.49 -18.01
N PHE A 251 -8.45 -5.47 -17.84
CA PHE A 251 -9.28 -4.31 -18.17
C PHE A 251 -9.25 -3.23 -17.08
N ARG A 252 -8.79 -3.54 -15.89
CA ARG A 252 -8.75 -2.56 -14.79
C ARG A 252 -7.84 -1.36 -15.10
N GLU A 253 -6.69 -1.65 -15.71
CA GLU A 253 -5.66 -0.63 -16.01
C GLU A 253 -5.62 -0.23 -17.49
N ASN A 254 -6.29 -0.96 -18.40
CA ASN A 254 -6.27 -0.74 -19.83
C ASN A 254 -7.61 -0.23 -20.36
N VAL A 255 -7.57 0.56 -21.43
CA VAL A 255 -8.78 0.94 -22.17
C VAL A 255 -9.37 -0.26 -22.87
N ASN A 256 -8.51 -1.01 -23.57
CA ASN A 256 -8.82 -2.29 -24.18
C ASN A 256 -7.54 -3.10 -24.40
N VAL A 257 -7.67 -4.40 -24.68
CA VAL A 257 -6.56 -5.34 -24.88
C VAL A 257 -6.93 -6.36 -25.96
N SER A 258 -5.90 -6.90 -26.65
CA SER A 258 -6.02 -8.18 -27.38
C SER A 258 -5.84 -9.32 -26.40
N TYR A 259 -6.72 -10.31 -26.45
CA TYR A 259 -6.66 -11.52 -25.61
C TYR A 259 -7.33 -12.70 -26.32
N LEU A 260 -7.12 -13.91 -25.85
CA LEU A 260 -7.54 -15.09 -26.59
C LEU A 260 -8.91 -15.60 -26.15
N GLY A 261 -9.90 -14.69 -26.06
CA GLY A 261 -11.32 -15.01 -25.82
C GLY A 261 -11.69 -15.33 -24.38
N THR A 262 -10.82 -15.91 -23.56
CA THR A 262 -11.12 -16.37 -22.20
C THR A 262 -10.25 -15.72 -21.15
N ILE A 263 -10.75 -15.67 -19.90
CA ILE A 263 -9.94 -15.29 -18.74
C ILE A 263 -8.75 -16.26 -18.59
N GLY A 264 -7.62 -15.75 -18.11
CA GLY A 264 -6.41 -16.54 -17.92
C GLY A 264 -5.61 -16.79 -19.21
N SER A 265 -6.05 -16.29 -20.37
CA SER A 265 -5.34 -16.37 -21.64
C SER A 265 -4.24 -15.29 -21.77
N ALA A 266 -3.40 -15.41 -22.77
CA ALA A 266 -2.39 -14.40 -23.11
C ALA A 266 -3.05 -13.05 -23.44
N VAL A 267 -2.42 -11.95 -23.03
CA VAL A 267 -2.96 -10.58 -23.15
C VAL A 267 -1.89 -9.63 -23.71
N GLN A 268 -2.31 -8.79 -24.67
CA GLN A 268 -1.49 -7.68 -25.16
C GLN A 268 -2.28 -6.36 -25.05
N PRO A 269 -1.82 -5.36 -24.29
CA PRO A 269 -2.47 -4.05 -24.20
C PRO A 269 -2.53 -3.34 -25.56
N TYR A 270 -3.64 -2.63 -25.83
CA TYR A 270 -3.71 -1.77 -27.01
C TYR A 270 -2.77 -0.58 -26.88
N ASP A 271 -2.62 -0.04 -25.68
CA ASP A 271 -1.67 1.02 -25.37
C ASP A 271 -0.23 0.51 -25.56
N PHE A 272 0.45 1.04 -26.58
CA PHE A 272 1.80 0.64 -26.92
C PHE A 272 2.79 0.81 -25.77
N LYS A 273 2.66 1.85 -24.96
CA LYS A 273 3.53 2.08 -23.80
C LYS A 273 3.50 0.94 -22.79
N LYS A 274 2.39 0.20 -22.72
CA LYS A 274 2.17 -0.90 -21.78
C LYS A 274 2.52 -2.28 -22.33
N ARG A 275 2.92 -2.39 -23.60
CA ARG A 275 3.25 -3.68 -24.25
C ARG A 275 4.59 -4.27 -23.79
N ILE A 276 5.46 -3.45 -23.19
CA ILE A 276 6.76 -3.92 -22.73
C ILE A 276 6.59 -4.69 -21.43
N GLY A 277 7.02 -5.96 -21.45
CA GLY A 277 7.04 -6.81 -20.27
C GLY A 277 8.00 -6.25 -19.20
N LYS A 278 7.56 -6.26 -17.96
CA LYS A 278 8.32 -5.72 -16.81
C LYS A 278 9.39 -6.69 -16.30
N GLU A 279 9.21 -7.98 -16.56
CA GLU A 279 10.07 -9.01 -15.99
C GLU A 279 11.18 -9.49 -16.94
N GLY A 280 11.17 -9.04 -18.21
CA GLY A 280 12.20 -9.28 -19.20
C GLY A 280 12.25 -10.71 -19.74
N VAL A 281 11.16 -11.48 -19.62
CA VAL A 281 11.02 -12.83 -20.20
C VAL A 281 9.87 -12.82 -21.18
N SER A 282 10.17 -12.92 -22.48
CA SER A 282 9.20 -12.71 -23.56
C SER A 282 7.97 -13.60 -23.47
N PHE A 283 8.12 -14.91 -23.30
CA PHE A 283 7.00 -15.85 -23.23
C PHE A 283 6.15 -15.71 -21.95
N TYR A 284 6.62 -14.96 -20.94
CA TYR A 284 5.90 -14.69 -19.71
C TYR A 284 5.16 -13.35 -19.75
N ALA A 285 5.66 -12.39 -20.52
CA ALA A 285 5.10 -11.03 -20.62
C ALA A 285 3.59 -10.98 -20.89
N PRO A 286 2.97 -11.83 -21.75
CA PRO A 286 1.54 -11.84 -21.99
C PRO A 286 0.68 -12.22 -20.79
N TYR A 287 1.28 -12.73 -19.70
CA TYR A 287 0.58 -13.19 -18.50
C TYR A 287 0.84 -12.31 -17.26
N GLU A 288 1.65 -11.26 -17.37
CA GLU A 288 2.00 -10.38 -16.24
C GLU A 288 0.80 -9.71 -15.55
N SER A 289 -0.31 -9.52 -16.29
CA SER A 289 -1.55 -8.95 -15.73
C SER A 289 -2.24 -9.84 -14.68
N TYR A 290 -1.91 -11.11 -14.63
CA TYR A 290 -2.48 -12.08 -13.68
C TYR A 290 -1.58 -12.40 -12.51
N THR A 291 -0.39 -11.82 -12.46
CA THR A 291 0.68 -12.27 -11.58
C THR A 291 1.34 -11.11 -10.84
N TYR A 292 2.16 -11.45 -9.84
CA TYR A 292 2.94 -10.49 -9.10
C TYR A 292 4.44 -10.66 -9.34
N SER A 293 5.15 -9.54 -9.27
CA SER A 293 6.59 -9.48 -9.10
C SER A 293 6.93 -8.92 -7.71
N PRO A 294 8.16 -9.02 -7.22
CA PRO A 294 8.55 -8.42 -5.92
C PRO A 294 8.24 -6.92 -5.81
N TYR A 295 8.24 -6.19 -6.96
CA TYR A 295 7.96 -4.75 -7.01
C TYR A 295 6.49 -4.39 -7.22
N THR A 296 5.69 -5.32 -7.72
CA THR A 296 4.24 -5.10 -7.88
C THR A 296 3.42 -5.63 -6.71
N LEU A 297 4.00 -6.53 -5.91
CA LEU A 297 3.37 -7.12 -4.75
C LEU A 297 3.10 -6.06 -3.66
N PRO A 298 1.86 -5.90 -3.19
CA PRO A 298 1.56 -5.03 -2.06
C PRO A 298 2.02 -5.66 -0.75
N MET A 299 2.63 -4.85 0.11
CA MET A 299 2.98 -5.19 1.49
C MET A 299 2.01 -4.50 2.43
N TYR A 300 1.80 -5.09 3.60
CA TYR A 300 0.77 -4.65 4.53
C TYR A 300 1.32 -4.44 5.95
N ASN A 301 0.72 -3.52 6.68
CA ASN A 301 0.82 -3.45 8.14
C ASN A 301 -0.59 -3.22 8.70
N THR A 302 -1.03 -4.11 9.58
CA THR A 302 -2.42 -4.14 10.03
C THR A 302 -2.52 -4.05 11.55
N LYS A 303 -3.42 -3.17 12.05
CA LYS A 303 -3.77 -3.13 13.48
C LYS A 303 -4.79 -4.21 13.87
N THR A 304 -5.48 -4.75 12.88
CA THR A 304 -6.46 -5.84 13.04
C THR A 304 -6.33 -6.78 11.86
N PRO A 305 -6.52 -8.10 12.05
CA PRO A 305 -6.53 -9.03 10.92
C PRO A 305 -7.50 -8.58 9.84
N TYR A 306 -7.06 -8.68 8.59
CA TYR A 306 -7.83 -8.31 7.42
C TYR A 306 -7.84 -9.46 6.42
N THR A 307 -9.00 -9.76 5.89
CA THR A 307 -9.18 -10.82 4.88
C THR A 307 -10.07 -10.29 3.76
N GLU A 308 -9.70 -10.54 2.53
CA GLU A 308 -10.51 -10.33 1.33
C GLU A 308 -10.91 -11.67 0.75
N LEU A 309 -12.17 -11.80 0.39
CA LEU A 309 -12.71 -12.90 -0.37
C LEU A 309 -13.44 -12.34 -1.57
N ALA A 310 -13.04 -12.75 -2.77
CA ALA A 310 -13.82 -12.48 -3.96
C ALA A 310 -14.04 -13.77 -4.74
N TYR A 311 -15.24 -13.96 -5.21
CA TYR A 311 -15.60 -15.04 -6.10
C TYR A 311 -16.50 -14.49 -7.20
N TRP A 312 -16.20 -14.84 -8.44
CA TRP A 312 -17.11 -14.58 -9.54
C TRP A 312 -17.01 -15.65 -10.64
N GLY A 313 -18.08 -15.79 -11.38
CA GLY A 313 -18.16 -16.80 -12.44
C GLY A 313 -19.44 -16.66 -13.25
N THR A 314 -19.61 -17.56 -14.20
CA THR A 314 -20.81 -17.65 -15.01
C THR A 314 -21.93 -18.34 -14.24
N LEU A 315 -23.16 -17.78 -14.33
CA LEU A 315 -24.39 -18.40 -13.83
C LEU A 315 -25.15 -19.07 -14.98
N PHE A 316 -25.75 -20.19 -14.68
CA PHE A 316 -26.62 -20.94 -15.63
C PHE A 316 -25.88 -21.33 -16.93
N ALA A 317 -24.55 -21.37 -16.91
CA ALA A 317 -23.79 -21.89 -18.02
C ALA A 317 -23.76 -23.42 -17.97
N ASN A 318 -23.76 -24.05 -19.14
CA ASN A 318 -23.39 -25.46 -19.21
C ASN A 318 -21.97 -25.62 -18.66
N ALA A 319 -21.65 -26.77 -18.05
CA ALA A 319 -20.32 -27.06 -17.50
C ALA A 319 -19.20 -26.86 -18.53
N GLU A 320 -19.49 -26.95 -19.82
CA GLU A 320 -18.57 -26.72 -20.92
C GLU A 320 -18.17 -25.25 -21.14
N ARG A 321 -18.96 -24.27 -20.62
CA ARG A 321 -18.78 -22.83 -20.80
C ARG A 321 -18.57 -22.12 -19.47
N GLU A 322 -18.25 -22.85 -18.41
CA GLU A 322 -18.12 -22.33 -17.08
C GLU A 322 -16.82 -21.51 -16.95
N GLU A 323 -16.95 -20.32 -16.36
CA GLU A 323 -15.83 -19.52 -15.85
C GLU A 323 -15.95 -19.43 -14.34
N ASP A 324 -14.82 -19.57 -13.65
CA ASP A 324 -14.73 -19.36 -12.21
C ASP A 324 -13.46 -18.62 -11.83
N GLU A 325 -13.60 -17.66 -10.96
CA GLU A 325 -12.51 -16.85 -10.45
C GLU A 325 -12.62 -16.77 -8.93
N LEU A 326 -11.51 -17.03 -8.27
CA LEU A 326 -11.41 -16.99 -6.81
C LEU A 326 -10.23 -16.17 -6.39
N HIS A 327 -10.45 -15.18 -5.54
CA HIS A 327 -9.42 -14.41 -4.86
C HIS A 327 -9.59 -14.52 -3.35
N ILE A 328 -8.54 -14.92 -2.66
CA ILE A 328 -8.48 -14.99 -1.20
C ILE A 328 -7.19 -14.35 -0.76
N MET A 329 -7.29 -13.31 0.05
CA MET A 329 -6.13 -12.68 0.67
C MET A 329 -6.37 -12.54 2.17
N THR A 330 -5.38 -12.90 2.97
CA THR A 330 -5.40 -12.67 4.41
C THR A 330 -4.09 -12.07 4.86
N THR A 331 -4.17 -11.03 5.67
CA THR A 331 -2.99 -10.35 6.20
C THR A 331 -3.20 -10.00 7.67
N GLN A 332 -2.18 -10.26 8.47
CA GLN A 332 -2.20 -9.92 9.89
C GLN A 332 -0.80 -9.64 10.42
N ASN A 333 -0.73 -8.76 11.38
CA ASN A 333 0.48 -8.57 12.17
C ASN A 333 0.53 -9.61 13.27
N ILE A 334 1.59 -10.44 13.27
CA ILE A 334 1.89 -11.39 14.36
C ILE A 334 2.46 -10.62 15.55
N PHE A 335 3.33 -9.65 15.26
CA PHE A 335 3.84 -8.66 16.20
C PHE A 335 3.65 -7.26 15.59
N PRO A 336 3.70 -6.17 16.35
CA PRO A 336 3.55 -4.81 15.80
C PRO A 336 4.50 -4.50 14.64
N SER A 337 5.67 -5.15 14.62
CA SER A 337 6.71 -4.98 13.59
C SER A 337 6.73 -6.07 12.53
N LEU A 338 6.01 -7.18 12.69
CA LEU A 338 6.05 -8.32 11.78
C LEU A 338 4.67 -8.60 11.23
N ASN A 339 4.50 -8.44 9.94
CA ASN A 339 3.30 -8.80 9.20
C ASN A 339 3.51 -10.08 8.40
N PHE A 340 2.44 -10.82 8.23
CA PHE A 340 2.38 -11.99 7.37
C PHE A 340 1.15 -11.91 6.48
N THR A 341 1.31 -12.18 5.19
CA THR A 341 0.26 -12.14 4.17
C THR A 341 0.27 -13.42 3.36
N LEU A 342 -0.90 -14.00 3.17
CA LEU A 342 -1.16 -15.07 2.21
C LEU A 342 -2.17 -14.59 1.20
N GLU A 343 -1.93 -14.87 -0.07
CA GLU A 343 -2.83 -14.56 -1.16
C GLU A 343 -2.90 -15.74 -2.13
N TYR A 344 -4.10 -16.04 -2.58
CA TYR A 344 -4.37 -17.08 -3.57
C TYR A 344 -5.36 -16.56 -4.59
N ASP A 345 -4.95 -16.59 -5.86
CA ASP A 345 -5.79 -16.27 -7.00
C ASP A 345 -5.94 -17.49 -7.90
N ARG A 346 -7.14 -17.72 -8.38
CA ARG A 346 -7.44 -18.70 -9.41
C ARG A 346 -8.32 -18.07 -10.48
N PHE A 347 -7.93 -18.27 -11.73
CA PHE A 347 -8.69 -17.90 -12.91
C PHE A 347 -8.88 -19.15 -13.74
N GLY A 348 -10.10 -19.67 -13.80
CA GLY A 348 -10.46 -20.85 -14.54
C GLY A 348 -11.54 -20.57 -15.59
N SER A 349 -11.45 -21.20 -16.74
CA SER A 349 -12.50 -21.18 -17.76
C SER A 349 -12.42 -22.45 -18.60
N ASN A 350 -13.57 -22.97 -18.96
CA ASN A 350 -13.65 -24.03 -19.96
C ASN A 350 -13.68 -23.50 -21.42
N GLY A 351 -13.75 -22.17 -21.58
CA GLY A 351 -13.76 -21.49 -22.87
C GLY A 351 -15.08 -21.59 -23.61
N MET A 352 -15.18 -20.84 -24.69
CA MET A 352 -16.34 -20.82 -25.58
C MET A 352 -16.17 -21.76 -26.77
N LEU A 353 -14.95 -21.90 -27.24
CA LEU A 353 -14.54 -22.76 -28.35
C LEU A 353 -13.99 -24.10 -27.84
N GLU A 354 -13.81 -25.05 -28.76
CA GLU A 354 -13.14 -26.31 -28.44
C GLU A 354 -11.68 -26.05 -28.08
N ASN A 355 -11.11 -26.82 -27.13
CA ASN A 355 -9.73 -26.75 -26.64
C ASN A 355 -9.27 -25.35 -26.19
N GLU A 356 -10.12 -24.62 -25.48
CA GLU A 356 -9.84 -23.25 -24.98
C GLU A 356 -9.74 -23.16 -23.44
N LYS A 357 -9.68 -24.29 -22.77
CA LYS A 357 -9.67 -24.36 -21.30
C LYS A 357 -8.46 -23.65 -20.69
N THR A 358 -8.70 -22.84 -19.66
CA THR A 358 -7.66 -22.20 -18.85
C THR A 358 -7.74 -22.58 -17.38
N ASP A 359 -6.58 -22.67 -16.68
CA ASP A 359 -6.48 -22.87 -15.23
C ASP A 359 -5.21 -22.16 -14.73
N ASN A 360 -5.35 -20.90 -14.37
CA ASN A 360 -4.27 -20.08 -13.81
C ASN A 360 -4.39 -20.05 -12.30
N ARG A 361 -3.27 -20.26 -11.62
CA ARG A 361 -3.19 -20.23 -10.16
C ARG A 361 -2.00 -19.40 -9.74
N THR A 362 -2.22 -18.47 -8.86
CA THR A 362 -1.20 -17.66 -8.22
C THR A 362 -1.28 -17.87 -6.71
N PHE A 363 -0.15 -18.19 -6.11
CA PHE A 363 -0.03 -18.27 -4.66
C PHE A 363 1.10 -17.36 -4.19
N VAL A 364 0.82 -16.55 -3.20
CA VAL A 364 1.79 -15.63 -2.61
C VAL A 364 1.83 -15.85 -1.10
N ALA A 365 3.02 -16.05 -0.57
CA ALA A 365 3.29 -15.97 0.85
C ALA A 365 4.34 -14.89 1.07
N SER A 366 3.99 -13.82 1.76
CA SER A 366 4.91 -12.70 1.99
C SER A 366 4.91 -12.27 3.45
N THR A 367 6.03 -11.73 3.85
CA THR A 367 6.24 -11.21 5.19
C THR A 367 7.05 -9.93 5.13
N ASN A 368 6.79 -9.02 6.04
CA ASN A 368 7.61 -7.86 6.22
C ASN A 368 7.87 -7.59 7.70
N TYR A 369 9.08 -7.18 8.00
CA TYR A 369 9.49 -6.76 9.33
C TYR A 369 9.85 -5.26 9.31
N MET A 370 9.22 -4.49 10.18
CA MET A 370 9.41 -3.05 10.29
C MET A 370 9.94 -2.71 11.67
N GLY A 371 11.26 -2.72 11.82
CA GLY A 371 11.94 -2.36 13.06
C GLY A 371 12.42 -0.89 13.06
N ARG A 372 13.03 -0.47 14.15
CA ARG A 372 13.60 0.90 14.27
C ARG A 372 14.73 1.17 13.29
N ARG A 373 15.59 0.19 13.05
CA ARG A 373 16.78 0.31 12.20
C ARG A 373 16.82 -0.67 11.06
N TYR A 374 15.98 -1.67 11.09
CA TYR A 374 15.97 -2.75 10.11
C TYR A 374 14.59 -2.91 9.50
N LEU A 375 14.55 -2.96 8.19
CA LEU A 375 13.38 -3.26 7.37
C LEU A 375 13.69 -4.51 6.56
N MET A 376 12.75 -5.43 6.50
CA MET A 376 12.84 -6.61 5.66
C MET A 376 11.51 -6.85 4.94
N HIS A 377 11.60 -7.18 3.65
CA HIS A 377 10.52 -7.78 2.89
C HIS A 377 11.02 -9.11 2.35
N ALA A 378 10.25 -10.15 2.53
CA ALA A 378 10.58 -11.47 1.99
C ALA A 378 9.31 -12.14 1.50
N GLY A 379 9.42 -13.01 0.51
CA GLY A 379 8.27 -13.74 0.03
C GLY A 379 8.59 -14.81 -1.00
N TYR A 380 7.59 -15.64 -1.19
CA TYR A 380 7.52 -16.66 -2.21
C TYR A 380 6.30 -16.41 -3.09
N ILE A 381 6.50 -16.38 -4.40
CA ILE A 381 5.45 -16.20 -5.40
C ILE A 381 5.48 -17.42 -6.33
N TYR A 382 4.36 -18.12 -6.41
CA TYR A 382 4.15 -19.25 -7.30
C TYR A 382 3.05 -18.89 -8.30
N ASN A 383 3.36 -19.04 -9.59
CA ASN A 383 2.40 -18.86 -10.66
C ASN A 383 2.38 -20.10 -11.56
N LYS A 384 1.19 -20.57 -11.88
CA LYS A 384 0.96 -21.65 -12.85
C LYS A 384 -0.15 -21.20 -13.79
N MET A 385 0.14 -21.14 -15.08
CA MET A 385 -0.82 -20.88 -16.13
C MET A 385 -0.87 -22.11 -17.04
N SER A 386 -2.05 -22.69 -17.16
CA SER A 386 -2.29 -23.84 -18.04
C SER A 386 -3.41 -23.50 -19.00
N ARG A 387 -3.19 -23.77 -20.27
CA ARG A 387 -4.16 -23.49 -21.30
C ARG A 387 -4.23 -24.61 -22.33
N GLY A 388 -5.44 -24.96 -22.79
CA GLY A 388 -5.68 -25.65 -24.06
C GLY A 388 -5.51 -24.64 -25.21
N GLU A 389 -4.83 -25.04 -26.26
CA GLU A 389 -4.52 -24.16 -27.39
C GLU A 389 -5.28 -24.65 -28.64
N ASN A 390 -6.15 -23.80 -29.16
CA ASN A 390 -6.94 -24.15 -30.35
C ASN A 390 -6.44 -23.49 -31.65
N GLY A 391 -5.46 -22.56 -31.53
CA GLY A 391 -4.93 -21.85 -32.71
C GLY A 391 -5.90 -20.88 -33.37
N GLY A 392 -7.08 -20.65 -32.75
CA GLY A 392 -8.15 -19.82 -33.28
C GLY A 392 -9.11 -20.59 -34.18
N ILE A 393 -10.20 -19.93 -34.60
CA ILE A 393 -11.19 -20.48 -35.55
C ILE A 393 -10.64 -20.51 -36.97
N ILE A 394 -11.12 -21.46 -37.79
CA ILE A 394 -10.71 -21.63 -39.17
C ILE A 394 -11.36 -20.57 -40.06
N ASP A 395 -12.66 -20.37 -39.94
CA ASP A 395 -13.42 -19.44 -40.77
C ASP A 395 -14.24 -18.47 -39.95
N ASN A 396 -13.98 -17.18 -40.09
CA ASN A 396 -14.66 -16.08 -39.40
C ASN A 396 -16.14 -15.97 -39.70
N PHE A 397 -16.64 -16.63 -40.78
CA PHE A 397 -18.06 -16.64 -41.14
C PHE A 397 -18.93 -17.22 -40.02
N TRP A 398 -18.47 -18.24 -39.31
CA TRP A 398 -19.26 -18.96 -38.30
C TRP A 398 -19.61 -18.12 -37.06
N ILE A 399 -18.87 -17.05 -36.81
CA ILE A 399 -19.25 -16.11 -35.71
C ILE A 399 -20.49 -15.35 -36.05
N ARG A 400 -20.71 -15.09 -37.34
CA ARG A 400 -21.87 -14.33 -37.84
C ARG A 400 -23.11 -15.19 -37.92
N ASP A 401 -22.96 -16.51 -37.94
CA ASP A 401 -24.06 -17.44 -37.90
C ASP A 401 -24.45 -17.80 -36.46
N THR A 402 -25.52 -17.18 -35.99
CA THR A 402 -26.02 -17.38 -34.59
C THR A 402 -26.72 -18.70 -34.38
N THR A 403 -26.93 -19.50 -35.45
CA THR A 403 -27.58 -20.84 -35.37
C THR A 403 -26.59 -21.93 -34.94
N VAL A 404 -25.29 -21.71 -35.19
CA VAL A 404 -24.22 -22.64 -34.82
C VAL A 404 -23.76 -22.39 -33.39
N GLY A 405 -23.74 -23.46 -32.59
CA GLY A 405 -23.18 -23.39 -31.25
C GLY A 405 -21.66 -23.11 -31.27
N SER A 406 -21.16 -22.27 -30.37
CA SER A 406 -19.73 -21.91 -30.36
C SER A 406 -18.79 -23.12 -30.24
N ARG A 407 -19.22 -24.21 -29.64
CA ARG A 407 -18.46 -25.48 -29.56
C ARG A 407 -18.41 -26.27 -30.86
N GLU A 408 -19.30 -25.96 -31.77
CA GLU A 408 -19.38 -26.60 -33.09
C GLU A 408 -18.55 -25.87 -34.15
N ILE A 409 -18.03 -24.67 -33.80
CA ILE A 409 -17.14 -23.91 -34.67
C ILE A 409 -15.81 -24.60 -34.74
N ASP A 410 -15.37 -24.97 -35.95
CA ASP A 410 -14.11 -25.63 -36.14
C ASP A 410 -12.90 -24.75 -35.81
N VAL A 411 -11.98 -25.32 -35.06
CA VAL A 411 -10.74 -24.69 -34.60
C VAL A 411 -9.53 -25.37 -35.26
N ARG A 412 -8.43 -24.61 -35.41
CA ARG A 412 -7.24 -25.10 -36.10
C ARG A 412 -6.53 -26.24 -35.38
N MET A 413 -6.65 -26.32 -34.03
CA MET A 413 -5.99 -27.39 -33.26
C MET A 413 -6.93 -27.90 -32.17
N LYS A 414 -7.01 -29.25 -32.05
CA LYS A 414 -7.86 -29.91 -31.06
C LYS A 414 -7.08 -30.55 -29.90
N ASP A 415 -5.78 -30.81 -30.06
CA ASP A 415 -4.91 -31.47 -29.06
C ASP A 415 -3.59 -30.71 -28.90
N ALA A 416 -3.67 -29.45 -28.44
CA ALA A 416 -2.50 -28.68 -28.10
C ALA A 416 -2.68 -27.99 -26.75
N SER A 417 -1.59 -27.79 -26.03
CA SER A 417 -1.60 -27.19 -24.69
C SER A 417 -0.31 -26.45 -24.34
N THR A 418 -0.46 -25.38 -23.59
CA THR A 418 0.64 -24.58 -23.02
C THR A 418 0.58 -24.62 -21.49
N LEU A 419 1.74 -24.83 -20.87
CA LEU A 419 1.93 -24.74 -19.43
C LEU A 419 3.08 -23.79 -19.15
N ILE A 420 2.76 -22.69 -18.44
CA ILE A 420 3.76 -21.73 -17.98
C ILE A 420 3.78 -21.76 -16.44
N LYS A 421 4.99 -21.80 -15.88
CA LYS A 421 5.20 -21.74 -14.42
C LYS A 421 6.26 -20.70 -14.10
N LYS A 422 6.03 -19.98 -13.01
CA LYS A 422 7.03 -19.09 -12.41
C LYS A 422 7.10 -19.37 -10.91
N ASN A 423 8.33 -19.48 -10.41
CA ASN A 423 8.61 -19.54 -8.98
C ASN A 423 9.58 -18.40 -8.67
N THR A 424 9.24 -17.55 -7.73
CA THR A 424 10.08 -16.45 -7.29
C THR A 424 10.25 -16.49 -5.79
N ILE A 425 11.49 -16.44 -5.33
CA ILE A 425 11.84 -16.18 -3.93
C ILE A 425 12.58 -14.85 -3.91
N PHE A 426 12.17 -13.97 -3.03
CA PHE A 426 12.83 -12.68 -2.90
C PHE A 426 13.07 -12.33 -1.43
N LEU A 427 14.15 -11.61 -1.21
CA LEU A 427 14.53 -11.05 0.07
C LEU A 427 15.06 -9.63 -0.15
N ASP A 428 14.46 -8.68 0.52
CA ASP A 428 14.89 -7.29 0.54
C ASP A 428 15.16 -6.87 1.97
N GLN A 429 16.33 -6.28 2.20
CA GLN A 429 16.79 -5.89 3.51
C GLN A 429 17.32 -4.46 3.45
N THR A 430 16.94 -3.65 4.41
CA THR A 430 17.41 -2.28 4.52
C THR A 430 17.76 -1.99 5.97
N TYR A 431 18.97 -1.51 6.21
CA TYR A 431 19.45 -1.09 7.51
C TYR A 431 19.65 0.41 7.56
N ARG A 432 19.08 1.08 8.56
CA ARG A 432 19.18 2.51 8.80
C ARG A 432 20.42 2.82 9.64
N ILE A 433 21.28 3.68 9.11
CA ILE A 433 22.45 4.18 9.80
C ILE A 433 22.13 5.59 10.30
N PRO A 434 22.02 5.84 11.62
CA PRO A 434 21.77 7.18 12.15
C PRO A 434 23.01 8.05 11.98
N PHE A 435 22.86 9.20 11.34
CA PHE A 435 23.95 10.18 11.15
C PHE A 435 24.11 11.16 12.33
N THR A 436 23.57 10.82 13.50
CA THR A 436 23.72 11.63 14.72
C THR A 436 25.18 11.95 15.08
N PHE A 437 26.13 11.12 14.65
CA PHE A 437 27.55 11.35 14.92
C PHE A 437 28.13 12.60 14.22
N ILE A 438 27.63 12.95 13.02
CA ILE A 438 28.09 14.17 12.31
C ILE A 438 27.59 15.41 13.04
N ARG A 439 26.33 15.42 13.47
CA ARG A 439 25.77 16.51 14.28
C ARG A 439 26.52 16.65 15.60
N ASN A 440 26.69 15.55 16.31
CA ASN A 440 27.46 15.53 17.57
C ASN A 440 28.93 15.98 17.39
N MET A 441 29.53 15.71 16.23
CA MET A 441 30.87 16.17 15.92
C MET A 441 30.90 17.67 15.61
N GLN A 442 29.90 18.22 14.96
CA GLN A 442 29.79 19.67 14.75
C GLN A 442 29.48 20.40 16.07
N GLU A 443 28.59 19.90 16.88
CA GLU A 443 28.28 20.44 18.22
C GLU A 443 29.49 20.39 19.13
N ARG A 444 30.27 19.31 19.15
CA ARG A 444 31.53 19.21 19.89
C ARG A 444 32.57 20.23 19.41
N LYS A 445 32.67 20.51 18.11
CA LYS A 445 33.56 21.54 17.56
C LYS A 445 33.16 22.95 18.00
N VAL A 446 31.86 23.23 18.02
CA VAL A 446 31.34 24.53 18.50
C VAL A 446 31.55 24.68 19.99
N LEU A 447 31.22 23.70 20.80
CA LEU A 447 31.49 23.70 22.26
C LEU A 447 32.98 23.83 22.58
N LYS A 448 33.85 23.17 21.80
CA LYS A 448 35.30 23.29 22.00
C LYS A 448 35.77 24.72 21.72
N ARG A 449 35.28 25.40 20.70
CA ARG A 449 35.60 26.80 20.39
C ARG A 449 35.08 27.74 21.49
N GLU A 450 33.90 27.51 22.01
CA GLU A 450 33.33 28.33 23.09
C GLU A 450 34.07 28.13 24.40
N ASN A 451 34.48 26.92 24.72
CA ASN A 451 35.34 26.65 25.87
C ASN A 451 36.73 27.31 25.72
N MET A 452 37.35 27.22 24.53
CA MET A 452 38.61 27.92 24.27
C MET A 452 38.49 29.45 24.41
N TYR A 453 37.38 30.02 23.95
CA TYR A 453 37.10 31.46 24.11
C TYR A 453 36.88 31.81 25.58
N ARG A 454 36.13 31.01 26.33
CA ARG A 454 35.93 31.16 27.76
C ARG A 454 37.25 31.14 28.51
N ASP A 455 38.11 30.13 28.24
CA ASP A 455 39.38 29.96 28.91
C ASP A 455 40.36 31.12 28.58
N SER A 456 40.31 31.64 27.34
CA SER A 456 41.16 32.81 26.95
C SER A 456 40.72 34.09 27.65
N VAL A 457 39.42 34.30 27.84
CA VAL A 457 38.90 35.51 28.55
C VAL A 457 39.16 35.40 30.06
N LEU A 458 38.98 34.21 30.63
CA LEU A 458 39.32 33.98 32.05
C LEU A 458 40.81 34.22 32.35
N ALA A 459 41.69 33.88 31.40
CA ALA A 459 43.13 34.12 31.53
C ALA A 459 43.52 35.61 31.51
N THR A 460 42.66 36.51 31.02
CA THR A 460 42.91 37.97 31.03
C THR A 460 42.65 38.61 32.40
N GLY A 461 41.89 37.97 33.30
CA GLY A 461 41.56 38.46 34.65
C GLY A 461 40.72 39.74 34.69
N ASP A 462 40.21 40.24 33.55
CA ASP A 462 39.39 41.44 33.45
C ASP A 462 37.92 41.11 33.80
N SER A 463 37.45 41.58 34.95
CA SER A 463 36.10 41.34 35.45
C SER A 463 35.01 41.80 34.48
N LEU A 464 35.26 42.84 33.72
CA LEU A 464 34.26 43.39 32.78
C LEU A 464 34.19 42.57 31.51
N ALA A 465 35.33 42.03 31.03
CA ALA A 465 35.40 41.10 29.93
C ALA A 465 34.76 39.74 30.28
N ILE A 466 34.97 39.27 31.52
CA ILE A 466 34.35 38.04 32.04
C ILE A 466 32.81 38.15 32.09
N MET A 467 32.29 39.24 32.64
CA MET A 467 30.83 39.47 32.67
C MET A 467 30.20 39.51 31.27
N LYS A 468 30.84 40.20 30.31
CA LYS A 468 30.31 40.25 28.92
C LYS A 468 30.38 38.90 28.25
N MET A 469 31.43 38.10 28.50
CA MET A 469 31.55 36.75 27.99
C MET A 469 30.48 35.83 28.56
N GLU A 470 30.18 35.88 29.86
CA GLU A 470 29.14 35.08 30.51
C GLU A 470 27.75 35.43 29.98
N GLU A 471 27.48 36.75 29.78
CA GLU A 471 26.23 37.22 29.20
C GLU A 471 26.09 36.70 27.73
N LEU A 472 27.12 36.76 26.91
CA LEU A 472 27.14 36.30 25.52
C LEU A 472 27.01 34.77 25.41
N LEU A 473 27.62 34.00 26.31
CA LEU A 473 27.48 32.55 26.36
C LEU A 473 26.08 32.12 26.82
N ALA A 474 25.51 32.85 27.79
CA ALA A 474 24.13 32.63 28.25
C ALA A 474 23.10 32.94 27.16
N GLU A 475 23.29 34.05 26.40
CA GLU A 475 22.44 34.39 25.26
C GLU A 475 22.52 33.33 24.14
N LYS A 476 23.74 32.86 23.84
CA LYS A 476 23.92 31.78 22.86
C LYS A 476 23.32 30.45 23.32
N GLN A 477 23.34 30.17 24.59
CA GLN A 477 22.74 28.98 25.16
C GLN A 477 21.21 29.07 25.13
N GLU A 478 20.65 30.25 25.46
CA GLU A 478 19.23 30.53 25.36
C GLU A 478 18.73 30.39 23.90
N MET A 479 19.46 30.91 22.92
CA MET A 479 19.18 30.74 21.49
C MET A 479 19.23 29.25 21.04
N ARG A 480 20.17 28.46 21.60
CA ARG A 480 20.22 27.01 21.31
C ARG A 480 19.05 26.27 21.91
N ASP A 481 18.68 26.61 23.14
CA ASP A 481 17.56 25.99 23.84
C ASP A 481 16.22 26.36 23.17
N GLU A 482 16.08 27.61 22.69
CA GLU A 482 14.94 28.03 21.88
C GLU A 482 14.91 27.29 20.53
N LYS A 483 16.03 27.16 19.87
CA LYS A 483 16.17 26.43 18.60
C LYS A 483 15.92 24.93 18.79
N ALA A 484 16.46 24.35 19.86
CA ALA A 484 16.19 22.96 20.22
C ALA A 484 14.72 22.73 20.60
N ALA A 485 14.07 23.74 21.21
CA ALA A 485 12.64 23.70 21.50
C ALA A 485 11.76 23.87 20.25
N ALA A 486 12.19 24.71 19.30
CA ALA A 486 11.54 24.87 18.00
C ALA A 486 11.78 23.69 17.06
N ASP A 487 12.97 23.07 17.08
CA ASP A 487 13.37 21.90 16.27
C ASP A 487 12.77 20.57 16.76
N THR A 488 11.83 20.59 17.68
CA THR A 488 11.22 19.36 18.20
C THR A 488 10.39 18.58 17.19
N LEU A 489 10.24 19.05 15.97
CA LEU A 489 9.47 18.40 14.92
C LEU A 489 10.28 17.55 13.94
N ASP A 490 11.60 17.73 13.80
CA ASP A 490 12.27 17.20 12.62
C ASP A 490 13.76 16.80 12.79
N THR A 491 14.13 16.21 13.88
CA THR A 491 15.54 16.10 14.23
C THR A 491 16.34 14.97 13.59
N ASP A 492 15.73 14.02 12.88
CA ASP A 492 16.47 12.87 12.35
C ASP A 492 16.20 12.53 10.88
N ILE A 493 16.02 13.54 10.04
CA ILE A 493 15.76 13.34 8.61
C ILE A 493 17.02 12.95 7.86
N THR A 494 18.18 13.40 8.32
CA THR A 494 19.47 13.01 7.70
C THR A 494 19.81 11.58 8.07
N THR A 495 19.35 10.63 7.29
CA THR A 495 19.61 9.22 7.49
C THR A 495 20.26 8.61 6.26
N ALA A 496 21.16 7.67 6.50
CA ALA A 496 21.68 6.79 5.49
C ALA A 496 21.08 5.40 5.68
N PHE A 497 20.82 4.76 4.57
CA PHE A 497 20.37 3.37 4.54
C PHE A 497 21.35 2.58 3.68
N ILE A 498 21.75 1.44 4.16
CA ILE A 498 22.39 0.41 3.36
C ILE A 498 21.42 -0.72 3.19
N GLY A 499 21.31 -1.26 2.00
CA GLY A 499 20.37 -2.34 1.75
C GLY A 499 20.90 -3.35 0.74
N HIS A 500 20.24 -4.50 0.76
CA HIS A 500 20.51 -5.62 -0.12
C HIS A 500 19.17 -6.20 -0.59
N THR A 501 19.05 -6.41 -1.88
CA THR A 501 17.90 -7.08 -2.49
C THR A 501 18.39 -8.30 -3.25
N SER A 502 17.77 -9.44 -3.03
CA SER A 502 18.03 -10.68 -3.72
C SER A 502 16.75 -11.24 -4.30
N GLU A 503 16.76 -11.60 -5.57
CA GLU A 503 15.65 -12.24 -6.27
C GLU A 503 16.16 -13.50 -6.98
N TYR A 504 15.48 -14.61 -6.75
CA TYR A 504 15.66 -15.85 -7.49
C TYR A 504 14.35 -16.24 -8.14
N SER A 505 14.30 -16.20 -9.47
CA SER A 505 13.10 -16.51 -10.26
C SER A 505 13.39 -17.61 -11.28
N VAL A 506 12.47 -18.56 -11.43
CA VAL A 506 12.54 -19.63 -12.43
C VAL A 506 11.28 -19.59 -13.26
N TYR A 507 11.42 -19.27 -14.50
CA TYR A 507 10.36 -19.29 -15.51
C TYR A 507 10.48 -20.55 -16.35
N ARG A 508 9.37 -21.22 -16.61
CA ARG A 508 9.31 -22.40 -17.44
C ARG A 508 8.09 -22.37 -18.34
N LYS A 509 8.28 -22.60 -19.62
CA LYS A 509 7.22 -22.83 -20.60
C LYS A 509 7.34 -24.23 -21.15
N ILE A 510 6.22 -24.95 -21.29
CA ILE A 510 6.10 -26.23 -21.97
C ILE A 510 4.95 -26.09 -22.94
N TYR A 511 5.23 -26.31 -24.20
CA TYR A 511 4.23 -26.41 -25.25
C TYR A 511 4.17 -27.86 -25.74
N LYS A 512 2.96 -28.36 -25.96
CA LYS A 512 2.71 -29.70 -26.50
C LYS A 512 1.60 -29.64 -27.51
N ASP A 513 1.76 -30.36 -28.64
CA ASP A 513 0.69 -30.62 -29.58
C ASP A 513 0.79 -32.04 -30.15
N LYS A 514 -0.30 -32.50 -30.77
CA LYS A 514 -0.37 -33.67 -31.62
C LYS A 514 -1.10 -33.23 -32.88
N ILE A 515 -0.38 -33.16 -33.99
CA ILE A 515 -0.90 -32.75 -35.28
C ILE A 515 -0.99 -33.99 -36.19
N GLY A 516 -2.23 -34.37 -36.53
CA GLY A 516 -2.47 -35.53 -37.37
C GLY A 516 -2.02 -35.32 -38.82
N ALA A 517 -1.83 -36.41 -39.55
CA ALA A 517 -1.44 -36.34 -40.97
C ALA A 517 -2.45 -35.55 -41.82
N ASN A 518 -3.74 -35.56 -41.41
CA ASN A 518 -4.84 -34.90 -42.12
C ASN A 518 -5.20 -33.52 -41.58
N ASP A 519 -4.51 -33.02 -40.53
CA ASP A 519 -4.81 -31.73 -39.92
C ASP A 519 -4.14 -30.60 -40.74
N THR A 520 -4.73 -30.25 -41.88
CA THR A 520 -4.24 -29.22 -42.79
C THR A 520 -4.15 -27.86 -42.16
N ASP A 521 -5.21 -27.46 -41.41
CA ASP A 521 -5.31 -26.13 -40.79
C ASP A 521 -4.28 -25.90 -39.67
N ALA A 522 -4.03 -26.93 -38.86
CA ALA A 522 -2.96 -26.88 -37.86
C ALA A 522 -1.56 -26.81 -38.52
N LYS A 523 -1.36 -27.46 -39.63
CA LYS A 523 -0.10 -27.39 -40.42
C LYS A 523 0.07 -26.02 -41.05
N GLU A 524 -0.98 -25.44 -41.61
CA GLU A 524 -0.96 -24.08 -42.18
C GLU A 524 -0.64 -23.04 -41.12
N LEU A 525 -1.16 -23.15 -39.91
CA LEU A 525 -0.83 -22.26 -38.79
C LEU A 525 0.67 -22.16 -38.53
N TYR A 526 1.42 -23.23 -38.75
CA TYR A 526 2.87 -23.30 -38.62
C TYR A 526 3.61 -23.27 -39.94
N HIS A 527 2.98 -22.83 -41.03
CA HIS A 527 3.57 -22.78 -42.40
C HIS A 527 4.19 -24.10 -42.82
N ASN A 528 3.57 -25.22 -42.40
CA ASN A 528 4.06 -26.60 -42.67
C ASN A 528 5.49 -26.88 -42.19
N LYS A 529 5.98 -26.13 -41.14
CA LYS A 529 7.34 -26.26 -40.63
C LYS A 529 7.37 -27.24 -39.46
N PHE A 530 8.15 -28.32 -39.60
CA PHE A 530 8.42 -29.33 -38.56
C PHE A 530 9.90 -29.70 -38.60
N TYR A 531 10.66 -29.21 -37.62
CA TYR A 531 12.10 -29.40 -37.60
C TYR A 531 12.56 -30.66 -36.85
N LEU A 532 11.75 -31.18 -35.93
CA LEU A 532 12.08 -32.31 -35.06
C LEU A 532 11.15 -33.50 -35.26
N ASN A 533 9.84 -33.31 -35.18
CA ASN A 533 8.85 -34.38 -35.28
C ASN A 533 7.58 -33.87 -36.00
N PRO A 534 7.18 -34.54 -37.12
CA PRO A 534 6.02 -34.10 -37.89
C PRO A 534 4.66 -34.39 -37.25
N ASN A 535 4.60 -35.24 -36.20
CA ASN A 535 3.35 -35.74 -35.65
C ASN A 535 3.05 -35.18 -34.22
N ALA A 536 4.07 -34.79 -33.52
CA ALA A 536 3.89 -34.31 -32.12
C ALA A 536 5.03 -33.36 -31.71
N THR A 537 4.66 -32.34 -30.94
CA THR A 537 5.60 -31.38 -30.37
C THR A 537 5.64 -31.51 -28.84
N SER A 538 6.81 -31.36 -28.27
CA SER A 538 7.00 -31.22 -26.84
C SER A 538 8.20 -30.31 -26.57
N ASP A 539 7.97 -29.00 -26.70
CA ASP A 539 8.98 -27.98 -26.51
C ASP A 539 9.02 -27.45 -25.08
N SER A 540 10.22 -27.26 -24.56
CA SER A 540 10.43 -26.76 -23.20
C SER A 540 11.48 -25.68 -23.16
N LEU A 541 11.08 -24.50 -22.65
CA LEU A 541 11.96 -23.35 -22.38
C LEU A 541 12.06 -23.13 -20.89
N ARG A 542 13.21 -22.67 -20.41
CA ARG A 542 13.41 -22.30 -19.01
C ARG A 542 14.39 -21.15 -18.91
N VAL A 543 14.01 -20.14 -18.11
CA VAL A 543 14.88 -19.05 -17.71
C VAL A 543 15.04 -19.09 -16.21
N MET A 544 16.27 -19.10 -15.73
CA MET A 544 16.59 -18.88 -14.32
C MET A 544 17.20 -17.48 -14.21
N LYS A 545 16.59 -16.63 -13.43
CA LYS A 545 17.06 -15.29 -13.07
C LYS A 545 17.53 -15.32 -11.62
N PHE A 546 18.76 -14.89 -11.39
CA PHE A 546 19.26 -14.61 -10.06
C PHE A 546 19.85 -13.21 -10.06
N GLU A 547 19.25 -12.32 -9.30
CA GLU A 547 19.63 -10.92 -9.25
C GLU A 547 19.91 -10.50 -7.81
N ASN A 548 21.04 -9.85 -7.59
CA ASN A 548 21.43 -9.27 -6.33
C ASN A 548 21.76 -7.80 -6.51
N LYS A 549 21.23 -6.97 -5.62
CA LYS A 549 21.48 -5.53 -5.59
C LYS A 549 21.97 -5.13 -4.21
N VAL A 550 23.00 -4.32 -4.15
CA VAL A 550 23.43 -3.66 -2.92
C VAL A 550 23.35 -2.16 -3.15
N PHE A 551 22.81 -1.41 -2.21
CA PHE A 551 22.63 0.03 -2.36
C PHE A 551 22.94 0.82 -1.10
N LEU A 552 23.29 2.06 -1.32
CA LEU A 552 23.40 3.11 -0.31
C LEU A 552 22.39 4.21 -0.67
N LYS A 553 21.50 4.52 0.25
CA LYS A 553 20.52 5.59 0.10
C LYS A 553 20.78 6.65 1.16
N LEU A 554 20.83 7.89 0.72
CA LEU A 554 21.04 9.05 1.57
C LEU A 554 19.79 9.94 1.53
N GLN A 555 19.35 10.36 2.70
CA GLN A 555 18.29 11.37 2.86
C GLN A 555 18.86 12.56 3.63
N PRO A 556 19.63 13.45 2.95
CA PRO A 556 20.41 14.48 3.62
C PRO A 556 19.58 15.65 4.16
N TRP A 557 18.35 15.82 3.65
CA TRP A 557 17.48 16.94 3.98
C TRP A 557 16.04 16.49 4.21
N ALA A 558 15.19 17.47 4.54
CA ALA A 558 13.77 17.26 4.71
C ALA A 558 13.11 16.71 3.43
N SER A 559 11.97 16.05 3.59
CA SER A 559 11.22 15.48 2.46
C SER A 559 10.77 16.51 1.43
N ASP A 560 10.66 17.78 1.81
CA ASP A 560 10.28 18.93 0.97
C ASP A 560 11.48 19.71 0.41
N ALA A 561 12.70 19.16 0.53
CA ALA A 561 13.90 19.76 -0.04
C ALA A 561 14.01 19.48 -1.54
N ILE A 562 14.67 20.39 -2.27
CA ILE A 562 14.93 20.27 -3.72
C ILE A 562 15.62 18.94 -4.05
N VAL A 563 16.50 18.47 -3.16
CA VAL A 563 17.05 17.10 -3.19
C VAL A 563 16.75 16.47 -1.84
N SER A 564 15.76 15.59 -1.81
CA SER A 564 15.32 14.91 -0.59
C SER A 564 15.98 13.54 -0.40
N SER A 565 16.30 12.85 -1.49
CA SER A 565 16.90 11.52 -1.43
C SER A 565 17.79 11.27 -2.63
N ILE A 566 18.91 10.62 -2.37
CA ILE A 566 19.85 10.10 -3.37
C ILE A 566 20.07 8.63 -3.08
N ASN A 567 20.00 7.80 -4.10
CA ASN A 567 20.24 6.37 -4.02
C ASN A 567 21.26 5.95 -5.07
N VAL A 568 22.23 5.14 -4.68
CA VAL A 568 23.23 4.56 -5.58
C VAL A 568 23.41 3.10 -5.21
N GLY A 569 23.40 2.23 -6.18
CA GLY A 569 23.58 0.81 -5.99
C GLY A 569 24.34 0.14 -7.11
N ILE A 570 24.76 -1.05 -6.82
CA ILE A 570 25.38 -1.99 -7.79
C ILE A 570 24.58 -3.27 -7.78
N GLY A 571 24.34 -3.82 -8.95
CA GLY A 571 23.63 -5.07 -9.14
C GLY A 571 24.40 -6.06 -9.96
N ASP A 572 24.14 -7.33 -9.72
CA ASP A 572 24.60 -8.48 -10.49
C ASP A 572 23.39 -9.31 -10.90
N LYS A 573 23.23 -9.52 -12.21
CA LYS A 573 22.11 -10.25 -12.81
C LYS A 573 22.64 -11.44 -13.61
N LEU A 574 22.29 -12.64 -13.16
CA LEU A 574 22.60 -13.89 -13.81
C LEU A 574 21.33 -14.47 -14.43
N LEU A 575 21.33 -14.64 -15.72
CA LEU A 575 20.29 -15.30 -16.51
C LEU A 575 20.83 -16.61 -17.08
N ASN A 576 20.11 -17.70 -16.88
CA ASN A 576 20.44 -18.99 -17.45
C ASN A 576 19.27 -19.46 -18.32
N TYR A 577 19.45 -19.37 -19.60
CA TYR A 577 18.50 -19.78 -20.63
C TYR A 577 18.71 -21.24 -21.00
N TYR A 578 17.64 -22.01 -20.98
CA TYR A 578 17.64 -23.42 -21.42
C TYR A 578 16.70 -23.59 -22.60
N MET A 579 17.20 -24.23 -23.65
CA MET A 579 16.47 -24.58 -24.85
C MET A 579 17.08 -25.83 -25.43
N PHE A 580 16.30 -26.66 -26.15
CA PHE A 580 16.87 -27.71 -26.99
C PHE A 580 17.54 -27.08 -28.22
N THR A 581 18.80 -27.47 -28.45
CA THR A 581 19.51 -27.16 -29.67
C THR A 581 19.74 -28.48 -30.43
N PRO A 582 19.93 -28.45 -31.78
CA PRO A 582 20.18 -29.68 -32.53
C PRO A 582 21.38 -30.47 -32.02
N ASP A 583 22.45 -29.78 -31.66
CA ASP A 583 23.63 -30.38 -31.06
C ASP A 583 23.36 -31.02 -29.68
N SER A 584 22.54 -30.39 -28.86
CA SER A 584 22.17 -30.96 -27.59
C SER A 584 21.16 -32.10 -27.69
N TYR A 585 20.30 -32.08 -28.71
CA TYR A 585 19.42 -33.20 -29.03
C TYR A 585 20.18 -34.44 -29.46
N LEU A 586 21.15 -34.31 -30.35
CA LEU A 586 22.01 -35.41 -30.80
C LEU A 586 22.94 -35.93 -29.71
N LYS A 587 23.36 -35.07 -28.78
CA LYS A 587 24.26 -35.42 -27.68
C LYS A 587 23.53 -35.70 -26.36
N THR A 588 22.18 -35.71 -26.34
CA THR A 588 21.34 -35.87 -25.16
C THR A 588 21.59 -34.81 -24.06
N LYS A 589 22.17 -33.67 -24.39
CA LYS A 589 22.44 -32.57 -23.47
C LYS A 589 21.61 -31.37 -23.91
N GLY A 590 20.74 -30.89 -22.99
CA GLY A 590 20.09 -29.60 -23.17
C GLY A 590 21.11 -28.47 -23.24
N GLY A 591 20.90 -27.50 -24.10
CA GLY A 591 21.72 -26.31 -24.22
C GLY A 591 21.39 -25.33 -23.08
N ASN A 592 22.38 -24.94 -22.27
CA ASN A 592 22.28 -23.87 -21.31
C ASN A 592 23.17 -22.72 -21.77
N THR A 593 22.59 -21.53 -21.91
CA THR A 593 23.36 -20.31 -22.17
C THR A 593 23.23 -19.40 -20.96
N VAL A 594 24.37 -18.99 -20.45
CA VAL A 594 24.45 -18.15 -19.25
C VAL A 594 24.85 -16.74 -19.62
N TRP A 595 24.03 -15.79 -19.31
CA TRP A 595 24.33 -14.36 -19.35
C TRP A 595 24.54 -13.88 -17.94
N ASN A 596 25.69 -13.29 -17.67
CA ASN A 596 25.96 -12.63 -16.41
C ASN A 596 26.30 -11.18 -16.69
N SER A 597 25.61 -10.26 -16.02
CA SER A 597 25.74 -8.84 -16.25
C SER A 597 25.82 -8.10 -14.92
N ALA A 598 26.81 -7.22 -14.81
CA ALA A 598 26.92 -6.32 -13.66
C ALA A 598 26.61 -4.90 -14.10
N TYR A 599 25.84 -4.20 -13.26
CA TYR A 599 25.37 -2.86 -13.54
C TYR A 599 25.43 -1.96 -12.31
N ILE A 600 25.53 -0.67 -12.57
CA ILE A 600 25.37 0.38 -11.56
C ILE A 600 24.05 1.08 -11.80
N TYR A 601 23.34 1.39 -10.73
CA TYR A 601 22.10 2.15 -10.81
C TYR A 601 22.06 3.22 -9.75
N GLY A 602 21.26 4.25 -10.00
CA GLY A 602 21.09 5.31 -9.05
C GLY A 602 19.83 6.10 -9.34
N GLY A 603 19.37 6.82 -8.33
CA GLY A 603 18.23 7.70 -8.45
C GLY A 603 18.32 8.84 -7.47
N ALA A 604 17.82 9.97 -7.90
CA ALA A 604 17.69 11.16 -7.07
C ALA A 604 16.28 11.71 -7.20
N LYS A 605 15.73 12.21 -6.12
CA LYS A 605 14.42 12.82 -6.11
C LYS A 605 14.36 13.99 -5.15
N GLY A 606 13.42 14.87 -5.39
CA GLY A 606 13.21 16.01 -4.55
C GLY A 606 11.86 16.66 -4.83
N GLN A 607 11.53 17.59 -3.96
CA GLN A 607 10.33 18.40 -4.13
C GLN A 607 10.57 19.79 -3.56
N PHE A 608 9.88 20.77 -4.10
CA PHE A 608 9.84 22.11 -3.57
C PHE A 608 8.44 22.39 -3.08
N ARG A 609 8.25 22.30 -1.76
CA ARG A 609 6.93 22.37 -1.13
C ARG A 609 5.97 21.38 -1.81
N ASN A 610 4.70 21.77 -1.95
CA ASN A 610 3.69 20.95 -2.62
C ASN A 610 3.48 21.33 -4.09
N TYR A 611 4.33 22.23 -4.65
CA TYR A 611 4.15 22.78 -6.01
C TYR A 611 4.94 22.05 -7.07
N PHE A 612 6.14 21.59 -6.72
CA PHE A 612 7.07 21.00 -7.67
C PHE A 612 7.67 19.73 -7.08
N HIS A 613 7.73 18.67 -7.86
CA HIS A 613 8.45 17.44 -7.54
C HIS A 613 9.19 16.94 -8.77
N TRP A 614 10.30 16.29 -8.54
CA TRP A 614 11.08 15.65 -9.59
C TRP A 614 11.70 14.38 -9.08
N ASP A 615 11.87 13.43 -9.97
CA ASP A 615 12.68 12.24 -9.75
C ASP A 615 13.38 11.84 -11.04
N ALA A 616 14.58 11.34 -10.91
CA ALA A 616 15.35 10.80 -12.02
C ALA A 616 16.10 9.55 -11.57
N ASP A 617 16.10 8.52 -12.40
CA ASP A 617 16.85 7.30 -12.21
C ASP A 617 17.64 6.93 -13.46
N ALA A 618 18.75 6.25 -13.25
CA ALA A 618 19.57 5.72 -14.31
C ALA A 618 20.12 4.34 -13.93
N ASN A 619 20.24 3.47 -14.94
CA ASN A 619 20.86 2.16 -14.83
C ASN A 619 21.83 1.98 -16.01
N TYR A 620 23.05 1.56 -15.75
CA TYR A 620 24.08 1.32 -16.75
C TYR A 620 24.80 0.00 -16.49
N THR A 621 24.76 -0.89 -17.49
CA THR A 621 25.45 -2.17 -17.45
C THR A 621 26.86 -2.03 -17.99
N PHE A 622 27.86 -2.25 -17.12
CA PHE A 622 29.27 -2.06 -17.45
C PHE A 622 30.03 -3.36 -17.70
N LEU A 623 29.43 -4.51 -17.42
CA LEU A 623 30.08 -5.81 -17.58
C LEU A 623 29.06 -6.87 -18.01
N GLY A 624 29.50 -7.79 -18.85
CA GLY A 624 28.74 -8.98 -19.25
C GLY A 624 28.16 -8.91 -20.65
N LYS A 625 27.19 -9.78 -20.97
CA LYS A 625 26.58 -9.86 -22.30
C LYS A 625 25.74 -8.59 -22.61
N GLU A 626 25.10 -8.02 -21.61
CA GLU A 626 24.31 -6.79 -21.73
C GLU A 626 25.15 -5.52 -21.52
N ILE A 627 26.48 -5.59 -21.78
CA ILE A 627 27.38 -4.43 -21.65
C ILE A 627 26.90 -3.24 -22.49
N ASN A 628 26.96 -2.03 -21.93
CA ASN A 628 26.44 -0.79 -22.51
C ASN A 628 24.90 -0.70 -22.61
N ASP A 629 24.15 -1.57 -21.92
CA ASP A 629 22.74 -1.30 -21.69
C ASP A 629 22.61 -0.08 -20.79
N LEU A 630 21.75 0.82 -21.21
CA LEU A 630 21.50 2.09 -20.50
C LEU A 630 19.99 2.31 -20.39
N LYS A 631 19.54 2.68 -19.21
CA LYS A 631 18.18 3.12 -19.00
C LYS A 631 18.20 4.39 -18.15
N VAL A 632 17.55 5.42 -18.63
CA VAL A 632 17.42 6.69 -17.91
C VAL A 632 15.96 7.12 -17.94
N ASN A 633 15.41 7.44 -16.78
CA ASN A 633 14.08 8.01 -16.66
C ASN A 633 14.17 9.31 -15.85
N ALA A 634 13.38 10.28 -16.23
CA ALA A 634 13.23 11.53 -15.50
C ALA A 634 11.76 11.96 -15.49
N ASN A 635 11.26 12.28 -14.31
CA ASN A 635 9.89 12.75 -14.11
C ASN A 635 9.93 14.13 -13.46
N ILE A 636 9.10 15.03 -13.95
CA ILE A 636 8.93 16.37 -13.41
C ILE A 636 7.44 16.61 -13.23
N GLY A 637 7.04 17.05 -12.05
CA GLY A 637 5.65 17.36 -11.77
C GLY A 637 5.43 18.71 -11.13
N PHE A 638 4.37 19.37 -11.58
CA PHE A 638 3.92 20.66 -11.05
C PHE A 638 2.49 20.53 -10.55
N ASN A 639 2.26 20.99 -9.33
CA ASN A 639 0.95 21.04 -8.70
C ASN A 639 0.47 22.50 -8.61
N LEU A 640 -0.64 22.79 -9.26
CA LEU A 640 -1.28 24.10 -9.25
C LEU A 640 -2.57 24.04 -8.42
N TYR A 641 -2.85 25.08 -7.68
CA TYR A 641 -4.02 25.18 -6.80
C TYR A 641 -4.98 26.32 -7.25
N PRO A 642 -5.55 26.25 -8.46
CA PRO A 642 -6.41 27.32 -8.99
C PRO A 642 -7.72 27.49 -8.21
N PHE A 643 -8.18 26.41 -7.53
CA PHE A 643 -9.44 26.39 -6.81
C PHE A 643 -9.21 26.51 -5.30
N ARG A 644 -9.42 27.68 -4.71
CA ARG A 644 -9.24 27.95 -3.27
C ARG A 644 -10.01 26.97 -2.35
N ARG A 645 -11.19 26.49 -2.77
CA ARG A 645 -12.01 25.54 -2.04
C ARG A 645 -11.50 24.09 -2.09
N HIS A 646 -10.60 23.77 -3.02
CA HIS A 646 -10.10 22.41 -3.28
C HIS A 646 -8.59 22.30 -3.14
N ARG A 647 -8.01 22.93 -2.10
CA ARG A 647 -6.56 22.88 -1.83
C ARG A 647 -6.01 21.46 -1.62
N LYS A 648 -6.86 20.49 -1.29
CA LYS A 648 -6.47 19.08 -1.12
C LYS A 648 -6.37 18.30 -2.45
N SER A 649 -6.83 18.88 -3.56
CA SER A 649 -6.87 18.23 -4.88
C SER A 649 -6.31 19.17 -5.93
N PRO A 650 -4.97 19.31 -6.03
CA PRO A 650 -4.34 20.19 -7.00
C PRO A 650 -4.59 19.72 -8.44
N MET A 651 -4.48 20.64 -9.36
CA MET A 651 -4.27 20.33 -10.76
C MET A 651 -2.80 19.99 -10.95
N SER A 652 -2.49 18.79 -11.46
CA SER A 652 -1.12 18.33 -11.63
C SER A 652 -0.76 18.21 -13.11
N PHE A 653 0.44 18.67 -13.43
CA PHE A 653 1.12 18.46 -14.70
C PHE A 653 2.33 17.58 -14.43
N ASN A 654 2.42 16.46 -15.10
CA ASN A 654 3.57 15.58 -15.01
C ASN A 654 4.17 15.42 -16.40
N ALA A 655 5.47 15.63 -16.52
CA ALA A 655 6.25 15.34 -17.72
C ALA A 655 7.19 14.17 -17.42
N HIS A 656 7.28 13.24 -18.35
CA HIS A 656 8.17 12.09 -18.28
C HIS A 656 9.06 12.08 -19.52
N PHE A 657 10.34 11.87 -19.29
CA PHE A 657 11.34 11.53 -20.30
C PHE A 657 11.96 10.19 -19.94
N GLY A 658 11.97 9.27 -20.89
CA GLY A 658 12.62 7.97 -20.74
C GLY A 658 13.46 7.66 -21.96
N THR A 659 14.65 7.12 -21.76
CA THR A 659 15.46 6.57 -22.84
C THR A 659 16.10 5.27 -22.39
N SER A 660 16.08 4.29 -23.28
CA SER A 660 16.78 3.01 -23.02
C SER A 660 17.51 2.53 -24.26
N LEU A 661 18.57 1.81 -24.01
CA LEU A 661 19.34 1.02 -24.97
C LEU A 661 19.49 -0.38 -24.37
N ASP A 662 18.78 -1.34 -24.91
CA ASP A 662 18.66 -2.66 -24.33
C ASP A 662 19.15 -3.74 -25.31
N GLU A 663 19.88 -4.74 -24.80
CA GLU A 663 20.20 -5.95 -25.57
C GLU A 663 18.92 -6.77 -25.80
N PRO A 664 18.60 -7.21 -27.02
CA PRO A 664 17.48 -8.10 -27.26
C PRO A 664 17.60 -9.40 -26.45
N GLU A 665 16.46 -9.91 -25.95
CA GLU A 665 16.44 -11.15 -25.16
C GLU A 665 17.00 -12.33 -25.94
N TYR A 666 17.57 -13.29 -25.21
CA TYR A 666 18.17 -14.49 -25.82
C TYR A 666 17.24 -15.22 -26.79
N TYR A 667 15.98 -15.45 -26.42
CA TYR A 667 15.04 -16.15 -27.30
C TYR A 667 14.57 -15.33 -28.50
N GLN A 668 14.70 -14.03 -28.49
CA GLN A 668 14.49 -13.20 -29.68
C GLN A 668 15.65 -13.35 -30.67
N GLN A 669 16.87 -13.60 -30.18
CA GLN A 669 18.05 -13.78 -31.01
C GLN A 669 18.21 -15.25 -31.41
N HIS A 670 18.05 -16.20 -30.51
CA HIS A 670 18.32 -17.61 -30.71
C HIS A 670 17.10 -18.44 -30.28
N TYR A 671 16.46 -19.12 -31.21
CA TYR A 671 15.31 -19.96 -30.92
C TYR A 671 15.33 -21.25 -31.69
N TYR A 672 15.02 -22.34 -31.00
CA TYR A 672 14.98 -23.67 -31.59
C TYR A 672 13.83 -24.48 -30.96
N SER A 673 12.86 -24.82 -31.80
CA SER A 673 11.72 -25.65 -31.44
C SER A 673 11.26 -26.50 -32.60
N ASN A 674 10.19 -27.27 -32.43
CA ASN A 674 9.66 -28.08 -33.51
C ASN A 674 9.09 -27.24 -34.66
N HIS A 675 8.48 -26.09 -34.38
CA HIS A 675 7.84 -25.26 -35.41
C HIS A 675 8.63 -24.02 -35.79
N TYR A 676 9.56 -23.58 -34.98
CA TYR A 676 10.29 -22.32 -35.16
C TYR A 676 11.78 -22.52 -34.99
N LYS A 677 12.53 -21.88 -35.90
CA LYS A 677 13.98 -21.87 -35.85
C LYS A 677 14.52 -20.56 -36.38
N TRP A 678 15.32 -19.89 -35.56
CA TRP A 678 16.11 -18.73 -35.98
C TRP A 678 17.39 -18.58 -35.15
N ASP A 679 18.38 -17.97 -35.79
CA ASP A 679 19.65 -17.59 -35.18
C ASP A 679 20.02 -16.21 -35.72
N ASN A 680 19.59 -15.18 -34.99
CA ASN A 680 19.68 -13.78 -35.38
C ASN A 680 20.80 -13.08 -34.59
N ASN A 681 21.43 -12.08 -35.21
CA ASN A 681 22.36 -11.19 -34.56
C ASN A 681 21.79 -9.77 -34.57
N PHE A 682 20.82 -9.51 -33.70
CA PHE A 682 20.13 -8.24 -33.61
C PHE A 682 20.99 -7.17 -32.99
N LYS A 683 20.82 -5.93 -33.43
CA LYS A 683 21.38 -4.74 -32.80
C LYS A 683 20.59 -4.39 -31.56
N LYS A 684 21.22 -3.68 -30.65
CA LYS A 684 20.53 -3.15 -29.46
C LYS A 684 19.31 -2.31 -29.81
N ILE A 685 18.25 -2.52 -29.07
CA ILE A 685 16.99 -1.79 -29.21
C ILE A 685 17.16 -0.44 -28.52
N SER A 686 16.96 0.65 -29.24
CA SER A 686 16.91 1.99 -28.65
C SER A 686 15.48 2.48 -28.59
N ARG A 687 15.05 2.90 -27.41
CA ARG A 687 13.74 3.47 -27.17
C ARG A 687 13.90 4.84 -26.52
N THR A 688 13.17 5.83 -27.03
CA THR A 688 13.06 7.15 -26.39
C THR A 688 11.59 7.50 -26.27
N GLU A 689 11.17 7.88 -25.09
CA GLU A 689 9.80 8.26 -24.76
C GLU A 689 9.76 9.65 -24.15
N ILE A 690 8.86 10.48 -24.66
CA ILE A 690 8.53 11.76 -24.07
C ILE A 690 7.03 11.78 -23.86
N SER A 691 6.59 12.00 -22.64
CA SER A 691 5.16 12.05 -22.36
C SER A 691 4.83 13.13 -21.33
N GLY A 692 3.58 13.61 -21.40
CA GLY A 692 3.04 14.58 -20.48
C GLY A 692 1.64 14.18 -20.04
N ALA A 693 1.32 14.40 -18.78
CA ALA A 693 0.00 14.14 -18.23
C ALA A 693 -0.54 15.36 -17.47
N ILE A 694 -1.78 15.68 -17.71
CA ILE A 694 -2.53 16.71 -17.00
C ILE A 694 -3.66 16.05 -16.25
N THR A 695 -3.71 16.24 -14.94
CA THR A 695 -4.80 15.71 -14.12
C THR A 695 -5.48 16.83 -13.38
N VAL A 696 -6.80 16.95 -13.56
CA VAL A 696 -7.67 17.91 -12.87
C VAL A 696 -8.70 17.16 -12.05
N PRO A 697 -8.38 16.81 -10.79
CA PRO A 697 -9.25 15.96 -9.96
C PRO A 697 -10.64 16.58 -9.72
N HIS A 698 -10.71 17.90 -9.61
CA HIS A 698 -11.99 18.61 -9.44
C HIS A 698 -12.96 18.37 -10.61
N TRP A 699 -12.44 18.28 -11.83
CA TRP A 699 -13.22 17.99 -13.02
C TRP A 699 -13.25 16.52 -13.35
N LYS A 700 -12.58 15.68 -12.56
CA LYS A 700 -12.36 14.26 -12.86
C LYS A 700 -11.89 14.07 -14.29
N LEU A 701 -10.92 14.87 -14.69
CA LEU A 701 -10.32 14.91 -16.01
C LEU A 701 -8.85 14.54 -15.91
N GLY A 702 -8.42 13.62 -16.74
CA GLY A 702 -7.03 13.29 -17.01
C GLY A 702 -6.78 13.22 -18.50
N ILE A 703 -5.69 13.80 -18.95
CA ILE A 703 -5.21 13.75 -20.34
C ILE A 703 -3.75 13.36 -20.26
N ASP A 704 -3.35 12.34 -20.95
CA ASP A 704 -1.96 11.98 -21.16
C ASP A 704 -1.64 11.94 -22.65
N ALA A 705 -0.50 12.48 -23.02
CA ALA A 705 -0.02 12.43 -24.38
C ALA A 705 1.45 12.01 -24.37
N GLY A 706 1.83 11.12 -25.26
CA GLY A 706 3.19 10.63 -25.35
C GLY A 706 3.61 10.30 -26.77
N TRP A 707 4.88 10.49 -27.02
CA TRP A 707 5.54 10.11 -28.22
C TRP A 707 6.70 9.18 -27.91
N THR A 708 6.73 8.02 -28.56
CA THR A 708 7.76 7.02 -28.38
C THR A 708 8.46 6.79 -29.72
N LEU A 709 9.78 6.90 -29.74
CA LEU A 709 10.64 6.56 -30.88
C LEU A 709 11.39 5.26 -30.58
N MET A 710 11.30 4.32 -31.49
CA MET A 710 11.99 3.04 -31.43
C MET A 710 12.95 2.90 -32.60
N LYS A 711 14.18 2.52 -32.33
CA LYS A 711 15.15 2.11 -33.37
C LYS A 711 15.52 0.65 -33.14
N ASN A 712 15.68 -0.12 -34.21
CA ASN A 712 16.00 -1.54 -34.14
C ASN A 712 14.96 -2.33 -33.31
N HIS A 713 13.67 -1.96 -33.40
CA HIS A 713 12.62 -2.64 -32.67
C HIS A 713 12.51 -4.11 -33.10
N VAL A 714 12.49 -5.02 -32.11
CA VAL A 714 12.29 -6.46 -32.40
C VAL A 714 10.81 -6.78 -32.27
N TYR A 715 10.27 -7.40 -33.31
CA TYR A 715 8.86 -7.80 -33.38
C TYR A 715 8.73 -9.17 -34.03
N TYR A 716 7.55 -9.77 -33.94
CA TYR A 716 7.26 -11.03 -34.66
C TYR A 716 6.44 -10.70 -35.91
N ASN A 717 6.95 -11.07 -37.05
CA ASN A 717 6.34 -10.79 -38.36
C ASN A 717 5.13 -11.70 -38.66
N GLY A 718 4.51 -11.59 -39.84
CA GLY A 718 3.35 -12.38 -40.22
C GLY A 718 3.54 -13.91 -40.20
N GLU A 719 4.79 -14.40 -40.28
CA GLU A 719 5.12 -15.81 -40.08
C GLU A 719 5.44 -16.17 -38.62
N ALA A 720 5.18 -15.27 -37.69
CA ALA A 720 5.56 -15.37 -36.29
C ALA A 720 7.08 -15.57 -36.05
N MET A 721 7.94 -15.13 -37.02
CA MET A 721 9.39 -15.14 -36.89
C MET A 721 9.89 -13.85 -36.31
N ALA A 722 10.90 -13.93 -35.42
CA ALA A 722 11.52 -12.74 -34.87
C ALA A 722 12.24 -11.94 -35.97
N ALA A 723 11.89 -10.65 -36.06
CA ALA A 723 12.44 -9.70 -37.01
C ALA A 723 12.81 -8.40 -36.31
N GLN A 724 13.73 -7.65 -36.87
CA GLN A 724 14.13 -6.34 -36.36
C GLN A 724 13.85 -5.27 -37.40
N SER A 725 13.27 -4.12 -36.95
CA SER A 725 12.98 -3.02 -37.86
C SER A 725 14.24 -2.39 -38.43
N GLU A 726 14.23 -2.15 -39.73
CA GLU A 726 15.34 -1.48 -40.41
C GLU A 726 15.34 0.03 -40.20
N SER A 727 14.14 0.61 -40.11
CA SER A 727 13.92 2.04 -39.90
C SER A 727 13.50 2.33 -38.46
N ALA A 728 13.63 3.62 -38.09
CA ALA A 728 13.08 4.10 -36.82
C ALA A 728 11.56 4.21 -36.92
N VAL A 729 10.85 3.64 -35.95
CA VAL A 729 9.39 3.67 -35.86
C VAL A 729 8.97 4.55 -34.70
N SER A 730 7.99 5.43 -34.92
CA SER A 730 7.46 6.29 -33.88
C SER A 730 5.98 6.02 -33.64
N VAL A 731 5.57 6.10 -32.38
CA VAL A 731 4.17 5.98 -31.97
C VAL A 731 3.77 7.19 -31.15
N LEU A 732 2.72 7.86 -31.61
CA LEU A 732 2.02 8.88 -30.84
C LEU A 732 0.84 8.23 -30.12
N ASN A 733 0.67 8.46 -28.84
CA ASN A 733 -0.51 8.04 -28.09
C ASN A 733 -1.07 9.17 -27.23
N ILE A 734 -2.38 9.28 -27.21
CA ILE A 734 -3.12 10.27 -26.42
C ILE A 734 -4.22 9.52 -25.65
N GLY A 735 -4.13 9.54 -24.33
CA GLY A 735 -5.14 9.04 -23.41
C GLY A 735 -6.03 10.17 -22.89
N LEU A 736 -7.31 9.94 -22.83
CA LEU A 736 -8.27 10.84 -22.22
C LEU A 736 -9.14 10.04 -21.22
N TYR A 737 -9.15 10.53 -20.01
CA TYR A 737 -10.02 10.04 -18.95
C TYR A 737 -10.95 11.16 -18.50
N LYS A 738 -12.27 10.94 -18.54
CA LYS A 738 -13.25 11.93 -18.13
C LYS A 738 -14.49 11.29 -17.51
N ASN A 739 -14.78 11.65 -16.26
CA ASN A 739 -15.99 11.25 -15.58
C ASN A 739 -16.96 12.41 -15.47
N PHE A 740 -18.19 12.16 -15.88
CA PHE A 740 -19.33 13.07 -15.71
C PHE A 740 -20.27 12.51 -14.65
N LYS A 741 -20.86 13.41 -13.87
CA LYS A 741 -21.92 13.06 -12.94
C LYS A 741 -23.03 14.08 -13.08
N LEU A 742 -24.21 13.59 -13.45
CA LEU A 742 -25.42 14.40 -13.54
C LEU A 742 -26.48 13.75 -12.65
N TRP A 743 -26.79 14.38 -11.51
CA TRP A 743 -27.64 13.86 -10.46
C TRP A 743 -27.18 12.45 -9.96
N GLY A 744 -27.89 11.37 -10.33
CA GLY A 744 -27.50 9.99 -10.04
C GLY A 744 -26.84 9.25 -11.20
N LEU A 745 -26.80 9.87 -12.40
CA LEU A 745 -26.19 9.30 -13.58
C LEU A 745 -24.70 9.59 -13.62
N HIS A 746 -23.93 8.58 -13.91
CA HIS A 746 -22.48 8.62 -14.03
C HIS A 746 -22.07 8.14 -15.42
N PHE A 747 -21.07 8.81 -16.00
CA PHE A 747 -20.48 8.46 -17.29
C PHE A 747 -18.97 8.47 -17.10
N ASP A 748 -18.37 7.29 -17.02
CA ASP A 748 -16.93 7.13 -16.86
C ASP A 748 -16.33 6.74 -18.21
N ASN A 749 -15.59 7.66 -18.82
CA ASN A 749 -15.06 7.51 -20.18
C ASN A 749 -13.54 7.40 -20.14
N ARG A 750 -13.01 6.43 -20.88
CA ARG A 750 -11.60 6.25 -21.17
C ARG A 750 -11.44 6.12 -22.68
N LEU A 751 -10.60 6.97 -23.25
CA LEU A 751 -10.30 6.96 -24.68
C LEU A 751 -8.80 6.83 -24.86
N LEU A 752 -8.41 6.14 -25.89
CA LEU A 752 -7.02 6.00 -26.32
C LEU A 752 -6.96 6.24 -27.81
N PHE A 753 -6.23 7.26 -28.21
CA PHE A 753 -5.94 7.58 -29.61
C PHE A 753 -4.45 7.29 -29.86
N GLN A 754 -4.14 6.56 -30.94
CA GLN A 754 -2.78 6.20 -31.28
C GLN A 754 -2.55 6.25 -32.79
N VAL A 755 -1.34 6.62 -33.16
CA VAL A 755 -0.87 6.59 -34.54
C VAL A 755 0.57 6.06 -34.56
N SER A 756 0.81 5.04 -35.35
CA SER A 756 2.14 4.50 -35.63
C SER A 756 2.64 5.05 -36.98
N SER A 757 3.94 5.35 -37.07
CA SER A 757 4.57 5.71 -38.36
C SER A 757 4.76 4.50 -39.29
N ASP A 758 4.72 3.29 -38.71
CA ASP A 758 4.83 2.03 -39.44
C ASP A 758 3.92 0.98 -38.79
N GLU A 759 2.74 0.77 -39.36
CA GLU A 759 1.75 -0.20 -38.86
C GLU A 759 2.18 -1.66 -39.08
N ASP A 760 3.13 -1.91 -39.97
CA ASP A 760 3.65 -3.25 -40.24
C ASP A 760 4.54 -3.74 -39.10
N VAL A 761 5.29 -2.82 -38.49
CA VAL A 761 6.20 -3.13 -37.37
C VAL A 761 5.47 -2.98 -36.05
N ILE A 762 4.70 -1.90 -35.86
CA ILE A 762 3.94 -1.64 -34.64
C ILE A 762 2.48 -1.33 -34.99
N PRO A 763 1.63 -2.36 -35.13
CA PRO A 763 0.20 -2.16 -35.32
C PRO A 763 -0.46 -1.65 -34.04
N VAL A 764 -1.24 -0.58 -34.16
CA VAL A 764 -2.01 0.00 -33.05
C VAL A 764 -3.38 0.44 -33.55
N PRO A 765 -4.44 0.31 -32.75
CA PRO A 765 -5.74 0.86 -33.10
C PRO A 765 -5.68 2.40 -33.04
N MET A 766 -6.23 3.07 -34.07
CA MET A 766 -6.29 4.54 -34.09
C MET A 766 -7.11 5.09 -32.92
N LEU A 767 -8.24 4.45 -32.61
CA LEU A 767 -9.10 4.86 -31.48
C LEU A 767 -9.64 3.64 -30.76
N ALA A 768 -9.45 3.60 -29.45
CA ALA A 768 -10.12 2.67 -28.56
C ALA A 768 -10.89 3.44 -27.47
N VAL A 769 -12.09 3.01 -27.18
CA VAL A 769 -13.01 3.66 -26.23
C VAL A 769 -13.52 2.61 -25.23
N ASN A 770 -13.50 2.96 -23.97
CA ASN A 770 -14.21 2.24 -22.91
C ASN A 770 -15.06 3.26 -22.17
N SER A 771 -16.36 3.13 -22.27
CA SER A 771 -17.34 4.05 -21.69
C SER A 771 -18.31 3.28 -20.82
N ARG A 772 -18.42 3.68 -19.58
CA ARG A 772 -19.27 3.06 -18.59
C ARG A 772 -20.36 4.04 -18.14
N TRP A 773 -21.61 3.67 -18.32
CA TRP A 773 -22.78 4.46 -18.03
C TRP A 773 -23.58 3.79 -16.95
N TYR A 774 -23.85 4.45 -15.83
CA TYR A 774 -24.62 3.85 -14.76
C TYR A 774 -25.36 4.88 -13.91
N TRP A 775 -26.51 4.44 -13.42
CA TRP A 775 -27.29 5.17 -12.44
C TRP A 775 -26.99 4.62 -11.05
N GLN A 776 -26.54 5.52 -10.15
CA GLN A 776 -26.19 5.18 -8.79
C GLN A 776 -27.17 5.81 -7.81
N PHE A 777 -27.78 4.98 -6.96
CA PHE A 777 -28.73 5.42 -5.97
C PHE A 777 -28.65 4.57 -4.69
N ASN A 778 -29.14 5.15 -3.57
CA ASN A 778 -29.22 4.44 -2.30
C ASN A 778 -30.58 3.77 -2.19
N VAL A 779 -30.64 2.46 -2.14
CA VAL A 779 -31.85 1.69 -1.85
C VAL A 779 -32.20 1.85 -0.39
N VAL A 780 -31.18 1.70 0.51
CA VAL A 780 -31.30 1.99 1.93
C VAL A 780 -30.13 2.90 2.32
N LYS A 781 -30.45 4.07 2.87
CA LYS A 781 -29.45 5.08 3.23
C LYS A 781 -28.40 4.49 4.17
N ASN A 782 -27.12 4.63 3.82
CA ASN A 782 -25.95 4.15 4.55
C ASN A 782 -25.84 2.62 4.74
N VAL A 783 -26.74 1.82 4.13
CA VAL A 783 -26.72 0.36 4.24
C VAL A 783 -26.56 -0.32 2.89
N MET A 784 -27.33 0.14 1.88
CA MET A 784 -27.37 -0.48 0.57
C MET A 784 -27.38 0.56 -0.54
N GLN A 785 -26.37 0.51 -1.40
CA GLN A 785 -26.26 1.32 -2.60
C GLN A 785 -26.25 0.41 -3.83
N MET A 786 -26.89 0.87 -4.89
CA MET A 786 -27.02 0.12 -6.15
C MET A 786 -26.53 0.96 -7.32
N GLN A 787 -25.92 0.29 -8.28
CA GLN A 787 -25.60 0.83 -9.61
C GLN A 787 -26.25 -0.07 -10.66
N LEU A 788 -26.97 0.56 -11.58
CA LEU A 788 -27.53 -0.10 -12.77
C LEU A 788 -26.89 0.54 -13.98
N GLY A 789 -26.30 -0.23 -14.87
CA GLY A 789 -25.62 0.38 -15.97
C GLY A 789 -25.16 -0.56 -17.08
N ALA A 790 -24.46 0.02 -18.02
CA ALA A 790 -23.82 -0.66 -19.14
C ALA A 790 -22.36 -0.21 -19.31
N ASN A 791 -21.54 -1.12 -19.80
CA ASN A 791 -20.18 -0.85 -20.22
C ASN A 791 -20.06 -1.08 -21.72
N VAL A 792 -19.58 -0.09 -22.45
CA VAL A 792 -19.43 -0.13 -23.89
C VAL A 792 -17.96 -0.03 -24.23
N THR A 793 -17.41 -1.02 -24.94
CA THR A 793 -16.09 -0.97 -25.53
C THR A 793 -16.20 -0.89 -27.04
N TYR A 794 -15.39 -0.02 -27.64
CA TYR A 794 -15.35 0.18 -29.08
C TYR A 794 -13.91 0.39 -29.55
N THR A 795 -13.57 -0.12 -30.73
CA THR A 795 -12.27 0.03 -31.34
C THR A 795 -12.44 0.22 -32.85
N THR A 796 -11.70 1.16 -33.43
CA THR A 796 -11.61 1.30 -34.89
C THR A 796 -10.95 0.11 -35.52
N LYS A 797 -11.23 -0.16 -36.79
CA LYS A 797 -10.59 -1.27 -37.54
C LYS A 797 -9.09 -1.12 -37.61
N TRP A 798 -8.39 -2.18 -37.27
CA TRP A 798 -6.92 -2.29 -37.34
C TRP A 798 -6.50 -3.74 -37.51
N TYR A 799 -5.23 -3.97 -37.85
CA TYR A 799 -4.66 -5.32 -37.87
C TYR A 799 -4.42 -5.81 -36.45
N GLU A 800 -5.42 -6.45 -35.87
CA GLU A 800 -5.31 -7.03 -34.53
C GLU A 800 -4.33 -8.20 -34.54
N PRO A 801 -3.41 -8.30 -33.56
CA PRO A 801 -2.35 -9.31 -33.63
C PRO A 801 -2.89 -10.74 -33.61
N GLY A 802 -2.20 -11.62 -34.32
CA GLY A 802 -2.34 -13.06 -34.18
C GLY A 802 -1.55 -13.58 -32.98
N TYR A 803 -1.82 -14.79 -32.58
CA TYR A 803 -1.11 -15.47 -31.49
C TYR A 803 -0.57 -16.80 -31.96
N SER A 804 0.72 -17.05 -31.71
CA SER A 804 1.36 -18.34 -31.98
C SER A 804 1.45 -19.15 -30.67
N PRO A 805 0.69 -20.25 -30.54
CA PRO A 805 0.71 -21.08 -29.33
C PRO A 805 2.08 -21.69 -29.03
N ALA A 806 2.80 -22.16 -30.07
CA ALA A 806 4.12 -22.73 -29.89
C ALA A 806 5.15 -21.72 -29.38
N LEU A 807 5.09 -20.46 -29.81
CA LEU A 807 5.91 -19.38 -29.25
C LEU A 807 5.38 -18.87 -27.92
N GLY A 808 4.06 -18.85 -27.75
CA GLY A 808 3.40 -18.18 -26.62
C GLY A 808 3.43 -16.65 -26.73
N MET A 809 3.48 -16.12 -27.96
CA MET A 809 3.65 -14.70 -28.26
C MET A 809 2.65 -14.24 -29.31
N PHE A 810 2.29 -12.96 -29.22
CA PHE A 810 1.56 -12.28 -30.26
C PHE A 810 2.49 -11.92 -31.44
N TYR A 811 1.96 -11.99 -32.66
CA TYR A 811 2.67 -11.66 -33.90
C TYR A 811 1.84 -10.73 -34.78
N ASN A 812 2.48 -9.94 -35.63
CA ASN A 812 1.84 -9.02 -36.55
C ASN A 812 1.27 -9.76 -37.76
N GLN A 813 -0.03 -9.72 -37.96
CA GLN A 813 -0.70 -10.26 -39.14
C GLN A 813 -1.20 -9.11 -40.03
N LYS A 814 -1.35 -9.37 -41.32
CA LYS A 814 -1.84 -8.45 -42.36
C LYS A 814 -3.03 -9.02 -43.14
N GLU A 815 -3.59 -10.11 -42.67
CA GLU A 815 -4.66 -10.82 -43.37
C GLU A 815 -5.99 -10.09 -43.25
N GLU A 816 -6.38 -9.75 -42.02
CA GLU A 816 -7.71 -9.16 -41.78
C GLU A 816 -7.66 -8.06 -40.71
N LYS A 817 -8.46 -6.98 -40.91
CA LYS A 817 -8.67 -5.90 -39.94
C LYS A 817 -9.95 -6.15 -39.16
N TYR A 818 -9.83 -6.15 -37.83
CA TYR A 818 -10.95 -6.27 -36.88
C TYR A 818 -11.29 -4.95 -36.23
N GLY A 819 -12.52 -4.81 -35.74
CA GLY A 819 -13.03 -3.61 -35.06
C GLY A 819 -14.32 -3.08 -35.65
N ASN A 820 -14.69 -1.85 -35.30
CA ASN A 820 -15.96 -1.19 -35.60
C ASN A 820 -17.21 -1.93 -35.07
N CYS A 821 -17.01 -2.86 -34.13
CA CYS A 821 -18.10 -3.56 -33.48
C CYS A 821 -18.14 -3.15 -32.00
N PRO A 822 -19.17 -2.42 -31.53
CA PRO A 822 -19.31 -2.12 -30.11
C PRO A 822 -19.66 -3.38 -29.32
N TYR A 823 -18.90 -3.64 -28.25
CA TYR A 823 -19.16 -4.72 -27.32
C TYR A 823 -19.79 -4.14 -26.05
N ILE A 824 -21.01 -4.60 -25.72
CA ILE A 824 -21.86 -3.98 -24.70
C ILE A 824 -22.17 -5.00 -23.62
N ASP A 825 -21.85 -4.67 -22.38
CA ASP A 825 -22.22 -5.41 -21.19
C ASP A 825 -23.22 -4.60 -20.36
N ALA A 826 -24.25 -5.24 -19.82
CA ALA A 826 -25.13 -4.64 -18.83
C ALA A 826 -24.81 -5.20 -17.43
N PHE A 827 -24.90 -4.37 -16.41
CA PHE A 827 -24.56 -4.79 -15.05
C PHE A 827 -25.42 -4.16 -13.97
N VAL A 828 -25.53 -4.89 -12.87
CA VAL A 828 -26.07 -4.43 -11.59
C VAL A 828 -25.02 -4.65 -10.53
N ASN A 829 -24.55 -3.58 -9.88
CA ASN A 829 -23.68 -3.65 -8.73
C ASN A 829 -24.45 -3.26 -7.48
N ILE A 830 -24.28 -4.03 -6.42
CA ILE A 830 -24.93 -3.81 -5.13
C ILE A 830 -23.86 -3.76 -4.07
N GLN A 831 -23.74 -2.64 -3.36
CA GLN A 831 -22.98 -2.57 -2.13
C GLN A 831 -23.93 -2.71 -0.94
N TRP A 832 -23.80 -3.80 -0.21
CA TRP A 832 -24.54 -4.05 1.03
C TRP A 832 -23.59 -4.06 2.23
N LYS A 833 -23.59 -2.94 2.96
CA LYS A 833 -22.60 -2.69 4.01
C LYS A 833 -21.16 -2.79 3.45
N ARG A 834 -20.46 -3.89 3.69
CA ARG A 834 -19.09 -4.15 3.21
C ARG A 834 -19.03 -5.12 2.03
N ALA A 835 -20.05 -5.92 1.86
CA ALA A 835 -20.11 -6.85 0.73
C ALA A 835 -20.51 -6.11 -0.54
N CYS A 836 -19.86 -6.44 -1.63
CA CYS A 836 -20.18 -5.96 -2.97
C CYS A 836 -20.59 -7.17 -3.80
N ILE A 837 -21.77 -7.09 -4.38
CA ILE A 837 -22.33 -8.15 -5.21
C ILE A 837 -22.57 -7.57 -6.58
N PHE A 838 -22.27 -8.32 -7.63
CA PHE A 838 -22.62 -7.91 -8.97
C PHE A 838 -23.31 -9.04 -9.74
N VAL A 839 -24.16 -8.63 -10.67
CA VAL A 839 -24.68 -9.45 -11.74
C VAL A 839 -24.40 -8.73 -13.05
N LYS A 840 -23.76 -9.40 -14.00
CA LYS A 840 -23.35 -8.84 -15.28
C LYS A 840 -23.88 -9.71 -16.41
N PHE A 841 -24.54 -9.10 -17.34
CA PHE A 841 -24.95 -9.72 -18.60
C PHE A 841 -23.97 -9.28 -19.69
N VAL A 842 -23.13 -10.22 -20.10
CA VAL A 842 -22.03 -10.00 -21.06
C VAL A 842 -22.59 -10.02 -22.47
N ASN A 843 -22.07 -9.13 -23.33
CA ASN A 843 -22.38 -9.06 -24.76
C ASN A 843 -23.89 -8.96 -25.07
N VAL A 844 -24.60 -8.04 -24.40
CA VAL A 844 -26.02 -7.79 -24.62
C VAL A 844 -26.28 -7.36 -26.06
N GLY A 845 -25.35 -6.66 -26.69
CA GLY A 845 -25.43 -6.13 -28.05
C GLY A 845 -25.25 -7.18 -29.17
N MET A 846 -24.98 -8.45 -28.85
CA MET A 846 -24.84 -9.51 -29.86
C MET A 846 -26.11 -9.63 -30.73
N GLY A 847 -25.92 -9.47 -32.06
CA GLY A 847 -27.05 -9.51 -33.01
C GLY A 847 -27.95 -8.26 -32.98
N TRP A 848 -27.63 -7.24 -32.14
CA TRP A 848 -28.33 -5.97 -32.12
C TRP A 848 -27.42 -4.91 -31.45
N PRO A 849 -27.27 -3.69 -31.96
CA PRO A 849 -27.92 -3.10 -33.17
C PRO A 849 -27.25 -3.49 -34.49
N MET A 850 -26.25 -4.39 -34.46
CA MET A 850 -25.52 -4.80 -35.66
C MET A 850 -25.93 -6.22 -36.09
N ASP A 851 -26.34 -6.40 -37.34
CA ASP A 851 -26.68 -7.70 -37.92
C ASP A 851 -25.44 -8.63 -38.05
N LYS A 852 -24.23 -8.05 -38.12
CA LYS A 852 -22.97 -8.77 -38.23
C LYS A 852 -22.13 -8.53 -36.96
N ALA A 853 -21.97 -9.58 -36.19
CA ALA A 853 -21.23 -9.54 -34.94
C ALA A 853 -19.75 -9.90 -35.19
N ASP A 854 -18.87 -8.90 -35.35
CA ASP A 854 -17.43 -9.05 -35.50
C ASP A 854 -16.70 -8.78 -34.15
N TYR A 855 -17.08 -9.51 -33.08
CA TYR A 855 -16.50 -9.31 -31.74
C TYR A 855 -15.26 -10.15 -31.51
N PHE A 856 -14.25 -9.93 -32.33
CA PHE A 856 -12.92 -10.54 -32.17
C PHE A 856 -12.14 -9.85 -31.03
N SER A 857 -11.28 -10.61 -30.37
CA SER A 857 -10.36 -10.16 -29.33
C SER A 857 -8.90 -10.32 -29.70
N ALA A 858 -8.60 -11.09 -30.73
CA ALA A 858 -7.36 -11.27 -31.43
C ALA A 858 -7.66 -11.96 -32.79
N HIS A 859 -6.71 -12.02 -33.70
CA HIS A 859 -6.91 -12.72 -34.99
C HIS A 859 -7.31 -14.18 -34.76
N GLY A 860 -8.51 -14.57 -35.23
CA GLY A 860 -9.08 -15.90 -35.03
C GLY A 860 -9.62 -16.21 -33.63
N TYR A 861 -9.58 -15.29 -32.69
CA TYR A 861 -10.10 -15.48 -31.34
C TYR A 861 -11.27 -14.53 -31.04
N ILE A 862 -12.33 -15.06 -30.43
CA ILE A 862 -13.56 -14.34 -30.19
C ILE A 862 -13.72 -13.91 -28.73
N ARG A 863 -14.36 -12.77 -28.50
CA ARG A 863 -14.82 -12.40 -27.17
C ARG A 863 -15.96 -13.29 -26.71
N PRO A 864 -16.21 -13.40 -25.39
CA PRO A 864 -17.32 -14.18 -24.87
C PRO A 864 -18.64 -13.80 -25.53
N GLN A 865 -19.42 -14.80 -25.92
CA GLN A 865 -20.81 -14.65 -26.32
C GLN A 865 -21.71 -14.28 -25.13
N ARG A 866 -23.01 -14.20 -25.30
CA ARG A 866 -23.96 -13.91 -24.24
C ARG A 866 -23.78 -14.86 -23.05
N ALA A 867 -23.56 -14.28 -21.88
CA ALA A 867 -23.43 -15.01 -20.63
C ALA A 867 -23.89 -14.13 -19.45
N ILE A 868 -24.39 -14.76 -18.42
CA ILE A 868 -24.69 -14.09 -17.15
C ILE A 868 -23.57 -14.43 -16.17
N LYS A 869 -22.95 -13.41 -15.62
CA LYS A 869 -21.92 -13.54 -14.60
C LYS A 869 -22.42 -12.99 -13.27
N PHE A 870 -22.01 -13.64 -12.21
CA PHE A 870 -22.30 -13.24 -10.83
C PHE A 870 -20.99 -13.19 -10.05
N GLY A 871 -20.90 -12.28 -9.12
CA GLY A 871 -19.77 -12.26 -8.22
C GLY A 871 -20.06 -11.56 -6.91
N ILE A 872 -19.22 -11.88 -5.94
CA ILE A 872 -19.23 -11.30 -4.61
C ILE A 872 -17.78 -10.90 -4.23
N PHE A 873 -17.63 -9.69 -3.71
CA PHE A 873 -16.41 -9.22 -3.07
C PHE A 873 -16.72 -8.87 -1.62
N TRP A 874 -16.00 -9.47 -0.68
CA TRP A 874 -16.28 -9.31 0.73
C TRP A 874 -15.00 -9.09 1.56
N PRO A 875 -14.68 -7.84 1.91
CA PRO A 875 -13.58 -7.53 2.82
C PRO A 875 -14.02 -7.67 4.29
N PHE A 876 -13.24 -8.41 5.06
CA PHE A 876 -13.48 -8.65 6.49
C PHE A 876 -12.48 -7.88 7.34
N TYR A 877 -12.99 -7.17 8.37
CA TYR A 877 -12.19 -6.63 9.45
C TYR A 877 -12.66 -7.23 10.76
N MET A 878 -11.75 -7.71 11.59
CA MET A 878 -12.11 -7.98 12.97
C MET A 878 -12.21 -6.63 13.71
N GLN A 879 -13.40 -6.31 14.22
CA GLN A 879 -13.52 -5.21 15.18
C GLN A 879 -13.05 -5.73 16.53
N PRO A 880 -12.20 -5.00 17.30
CA PRO A 880 -11.95 -5.35 18.69
C PRO A 880 -13.31 -5.35 19.40
N SER A 881 -13.63 -6.48 20.03
CA SER A 881 -14.86 -6.64 20.80
C SER A 881 -14.83 -5.63 21.95
N LYS A 882 -15.83 -4.76 22.02
CA LYS A 882 -15.99 -3.80 23.12
C LYS A 882 -16.20 -4.47 24.49
N ASN A 883 -16.42 -5.78 24.52
CA ASN A 883 -16.87 -6.53 25.69
C ASN A 883 -15.82 -7.41 26.39
N LYS A 884 -14.53 -7.36 26.03
CA LYS A 884 -13.48 -8.13 26.74
C LYS A 884 -12.86 -7.38 27.94
N ALA A 885 -13.38 -6.22 28.31
CA ALA A 885 -12.79 -5.39 29.36
C ALA A 885 -13.40 -5.59 30.77
N VAL A 886 -14.40 -6.45 30.93
CA VAL A 886 -15.12 -6.58 32.21
C VAL A 886 -14.87 -7.92 32.92
N SER A 887 -14.12 -8.87 32.35
CA SER A 887 -14.00 -10.20 32.96
C SER A 887 -12.61 -10.58 33.46
N ALA A 888 -11.69 -9.63 33.67
CA ALA A 888 -10.35 -9.94 34.20
C ALA A 888 -10.06 -9.37 35.60
N SER A 889 -11.06 -8.79 36.28
CA SER A 889 -10.89 -8.41 37.70
C SER A 889 -11.98 -9.10 38.54
N GLY A 890 -11.59 -10.15 39.21
CA GLY A 890 -12.38 -10.69 40.33
C GLY A 890 -12.96 -12.05 40.03
N SER A 891 -12.35 -13.08 40.56
CA SER A 891 -12.99 -14.00 41.41
C SER A 891 -12.04 -15.07 41.91
N LEU A 892 -11.53 -14.88 43.08
CA LEU A 892 -11.36 -15.96 44.03
C LEU A 892 -12.51 -15.80 45.06
N GLY A 893 -13.47 -16.70 45.00
CA GLY A 893 -14.45 -16.81 46.08
C GLY A 893 -15.91 -16.98 45.64
N GLY A 894 -16.38 -18.21 45.59
CA GLY A 894 -17.66 -18.73 46.18
C GLY A 894 -19.00 -18.18 45.72
N GLY A 895 -19.80 -19.02 45.08
CA GLY A 895 -21.19 -19.32 45.51
C GLY A 895 -22.33 -18.54 44.88
N SER A 896 -23.17 -19.35 44.18
CA SER A 896 -24.66 -19.30 44.09
C SER A 896 -25.37 -18.25 43.25
N SER A 897 -25.98 -18.76 42.21
CA SER A 897 -27.38 -18.52 41.70
C SER A 897 -28.03 -17.16 41.79
N SER A 898 -28.42 -16.63 40.63
CA SER A 898 -29.82 -16.38 40.27
C SER A 898 -29.93 -15.64 38.90
N SER A 899 -30.93 -16.06 38.19
CA SER A 899 -31.46 -15.62 36.89
C SER A 899 -31.94 -14.18 36.88
N SER A 900 -31.68 -13.42 35.83
CA SER A 900 -32.66 -12.54 35.18
C SER A 900 -32.19 -12.00 33.86
N GLY A 901 -33.11 -11.98 32.90
CA GLY A 901 -32.94 -11.75 31.49
C GLY A 901 -32.62 -10.31 31.09
N GLY A 902 -32.05 -10.21 29.92
CA GLY A 902 -31.76 -8.96 29.24
C GLY A 902 -31.35 -9.26 27.81
N SER A 903 -32.20 -8.95 26.89
CA SER A 903 -32.16 -9.08 25.45
C SER A 903 -30.80 -8.78 24.84
N SER A 904 -30.25 -9.79 24.19
CA SER A 904 -29.12 -9.69 23.26
C SER A 904 -29.62 -9.74 21.82
N GLU A 905 -29.46 -8.68 21.07
CA GLU A 905 -29.47 -8.76 19.62
C GLU A 905 -28.25 -9.57 19.15
N GLY A 906 -28.47 -10.83 18.98
CA GLY A 906 -27.52 -11.81 18.47
C GLY A 906 -27.43 -11.76 16.94
N GLY A 907 -26.22 -11.82 16.43
CA GLY A 907 -25.94 -12.00 15.03
C GLY A 907 -26.51 -13.30 14.49
N MET A 908 -27.24 -13.18 13.41
CA MET A 908 -27.66 -14.29 12.57
C MET A 908 -26.46 -15.01 11.95
N MET A 909 -26.19 -16.18 12.42
CA MET A 909 -25.61 -17.27 11.65
C MET A 909 -26.10 -18.59 12.25
N SER A 910 -27.28 -18.98 11.90
CA SER A 910 -27.75 -20.36 11.96
C SER A 910 -28.98 -20.49 11.10
N GLY A 911 -28.98 -21.41 10.16
CA GLY A 911 -30.18 -21.78 9.46
C GLY A 911 -30.03 -22.17 8.01
N PHE A 912 -29.29 -23.22 7.72
CA PHE A 912 -29.66 -24.18 6.68
C PHE A 912 -29.47 -25.59 7.25
N GLY A 913 -30.45 -25.98 7.98
CA GLY A 913 -30.67 -27.37 8.39
C GLY A 913 -31.95 -27.88 7.79
N GLY A 914 -31.85 -28.52 6.64
CA GLY A 914 -32.91 -29.29 6.06
C GLY A 914 -33.03 -30.64 6.78
N SER A 915 -34.12 -30.85 7.44
CA SER A 915 -34.56 -32.14 7.97
C SER A 915 -34.79 -33.14 6.84
N GLY A 916 -34.11 -34.25 6.89
CA GLY A 916 -34.43 -35.45 6.09
C GLY A 916 -34.06 -36.69 6.87
N ARG A 917 -35.09 -37.36 7.31
CA ARG A 917 -35.08 -38.57 8.11
C ARG A 917 -34.63 -39.80 7.32
N SER A 918 -33.88 -40.67 8.02
CA SER A 918 -33.94 -42.13 8.04
C SER A 918 -33.50 -42.94 6.82
N GLY A 919 -32.62 -43.87 7.10
CA GLY A 919 -32.56 -45.15 6.39
C GLY A 919 -31.12 -45.66 6.21
N GLY A 920 -30.55 -46.31 7.10
CA GLY A 920 -30.15 -47.63 7.27
C GLY A 920 -29.21 -48.26 6.23
N LEU A 921 -28.16 -48.85 6.80
CA LEU A 921 -27.50 -50.10 6.41
C LEU A 921 -26.39 -50.06 5.30
N SER A 922 -25.19 -50.26 5.81
CA SER A 922 -24.30 -51.42 5.56
C SER A 922 -23.28 -51.33 4.43
N ARG A 923 -22.04 -51.51 4.91
CA ARG A 923 -20.92 -52.31 4.36
C ARG A 923 -20.37 -51.96 2.97
N GLY A 924 -19.08 -51.56 2.96
CA GLY A 924 -18.03 -52.53 2.68
C GLY A 924 -17.10 -52.01 1.58
N GLY A 925 -15.81 -52.12 1.82
CA GLY A 925 -14.73 -52.13 0.80
C GLY A 925 -14.18 -50.77 0.40
N GLY A 926 -12.98 -50.36 0.69
CA GLY A 926 -11.69 -51.00 0.68
C GLY A 926 -11.07 -50.98 -0.74
N PHE A 927 -9.99 -50.18 -0.87
CA PHE A 927 -8.88 -50.16 -1.83
C PHE A 927 -8.58 -48.70 -2.15
N GLY A 928 -7.42 -48.10 -1.91
CA GLY A 928 -6.06 -48.61 -2.08
C GLY A 928 -5.51 -48.10 -3.42
N GLY A 929 -4.49 -47.26 -3.40
CA GLY A 929 -3.70 -46.94 -4.59
C GLY A 929 -3.36 -45.45 -4.71
N SER A 930 -2.32 -44.99 -4.11
CA SER A 930 -1.06 -44.41 -4.60
C SER A 930 -1.02 -44.12 -6.13
N PHE A 931 -0.86 -42.86 -6.43
CA PHE A 931 0.26 -42.27 -7.16
C PHE A 931 0.11 -40.74 -7.20
#